data_95689fca1c43f8fb12da438cb4573a0d
#
_entry.id   95689fca1c43f8fb12da438cb4573a0d
#
_cell.length_a   1.000
_cell.length_b   1.000
_cell.length_c   1.000
_cell.angle_alpha   90.00
_cell.angle_beta   90.00
_cell.angle_gamma   90.00
#
_symmetry.space_group_name_H-M   'P 1'
#
loop_
_entity.id
_entity.type
_entity.pdbx_description
1 polymer ?
#
loop_
_entity_poly.entity_id
_entity_poly.type
_entity_poly.pdbx_seq_one_letter_code
_entity_poly.pdbx_strand_id
1 'polypeptide(L)'
;MASPDSSLQPLDFLQRKFTRSVFTLVFLMLSTLSYAQDLPSIEETVADASRMEGYFNLYWDESTGKMYWEIDKLDTEFLYQVSMGSGLGSNPVGIDRGQLRGTYVLSAKRVGPRVLLVQPNYRYRASSDNILERQSVEDAFAPSVHWGFDIVAASGSSILVDASDFFLRDARNVTGAIANRNQGNYTLDKSRSAFYLDNTKTFPENVEVESMLTFTSSNPGRLVNSVAATGSAITLRQHHSLVKLPDDNFKVRISDPRIGTNGPTIQDYSTAIGEDLQVRLVGKHRLEKKDPSAARSEAIEPIVYYVDSGTPEPIKSALIEGTSWWNQAYEAAGFIDAFQVRELPAGADGQDVRYNMIHWTHRRTRGYSYGGSVMDPRTGEIIKGNVNLGSLRLRQDYLHGQGLISGFDYLEAIADNNSASVNMALDRVRQLAAHEVGHTLGFPHNYLSSSYDRESVMDYPAPLVEITADGKIDLSNAYVQRIGEYDKLAIRYSYEQFPPGADEAEELAKIVQESLDTGLLFMAHNNNNFLGAGHQFAGVWDNGSNLVDHLKHEIEVRRIGLESFGPSLIRNGEPLSTLEYVLLPLYMHHRFQLNSAAQSIGGADYKYTVRGDGQIPFAIIDAEEQRDALETVLSTLSVDFLTLPRNILDLIPPPAYRYTQGESFPGRTGLLFDALGAAEGSASLSVKQILHPARMGRLVAYGSMGDYPDLEEVIDRLLEVTWNADSPDDDYQMQLLHLVQRVTVDEMMVQASSEDSSGEVKAVLFDRLDKLANQIQRGRNASAHQSTVAADIRRWQQRPDNSVPGPALRLPPGDPI
;
A
#
# COMPACT_ATOMS: atom_id res chain seq x y z
N MET A 1 -71.51 -3.86 22.25
CA MET A 1 -72.84 -4.48 21.94
C MET A 1 -72.58 -5.94 21.78
N ALA A 2 -72.94 -6.57 22.74
CA ALA A 2 -73.78 -7.78 22.93
C ALA A 2 -72.96 -9.10 22.69
N SER A 3 -72.64 -9.70 23.79
CA SER A 3 -72.82 -11.15 24.01
C SER A 3 -74.30 -11.52 23.88
N PRO A 4 -74.79 -12.78 23.99
CA PRO A 4 -74.29 -13.85 24.85
C PRO A 4 -74.59 -15.31 24.39
N ASP A 5 -73.97 -16.23 25.16
CA ASP A 5 -74.52 -17.44 25.81
C ASP A 5 -75.06 -18.59 24.97
N SER A 6 -74.80 -19.79 25.29
CA SER A 6 -74.96 -20.67 26.42
C SER A 6 -74.59 -22.13 26.08
N SER A 7 -73.78 -22.83 26.85
CA SER A 7 -74.17 -23.86 27.85
C SER A 7 -74.52 -25.27 27.37
N LEU A 8 -73.99 -26.20 28.11
CA LEU A 8 -74.39 -27.56 28.57
C LEU A 8 -73.56 -28.73 27.99
N GLN A 9 -72.67 -29.20 28.73
CA GLN A 9 -72.41 -30.40 29.56
C GLN A 9 -72.98 -31.80 29.11
N PRO A 10 -72.51 -32.88 29.74
CA PRO A 10 -71.36 -33.76 29.43
C PRO A 10 -71.72 -35.25 29.31
N LEU A 11 -70.71 -36.12 29.44
CA LEU A 11 -70.80 -37.59 29.66
C LEU A 11 -70.88 -38.43 28.38
N ASP A 12 -69.82 -39.07 28.16
CA ASP A 12 -69.54 -40.49 27.92
C ASP A 12 -68.33 -40.73 27.01
N PHE A 13 -67.17 -40.89 27.58
CA PHE A 13 -66.01 -41.41 26.89
C PHE A 13 -64.94 -42.00 27.82
N LEU A 14 -65.33 -42.92 28.65
CA LEU A 14 -64.38 -43.71 29.45
C LEU A 14 -64.67 -45.20 29.22
N GLN A 15 -64.19 -45.70 28.12
CA GLN A 15 -63.93 -47.16 27.96
C GLN A 15 -63.33 -47.62 26.61
N ARG A 16 -62.64 -46.80 25.82
CA ARG A 16 -61.93 -47.26 24.61
C ARG A 16 -60.47 -46.74 24.46
N LYS A 17 -59.77 -46.58 25.57
CA LYS A 17 -58.32 -46.08 25.49
C LYS A 17 -57.25 -47.00 25.99
N PHE A 18 -57.50 -48.28 26.26
CA PHE A 18 -56.47 -49.16 26.83
C PHE A 18 -55.81 -50.12 25.81
N THR A 19 -56.29 -50.26 24.57
CA THR A 19 -55.75 -51.21 23.61
C THR A 19 -55.00 -50.55 22.42
N ARG A 20 -55.07 -49.20 22.28
CA ARG A 20 -54.30 -48.49 21.23
C ARG A 20 -52.99 -47.88 21.68
N SER A 21 -52.78 -47.73 22.99
CA SER A 21 -51.58 -47.08 23.56
C SER A 21 -50.34 -47.99 23.62
N VAL A 22 -50.50 -49.28 23.60
CA VAL A 22 -49.36 -50.25 23.63
C VAL A 22 -48.77 -50.44 22.22
N PHE A 23 -49.57 -50.36 21.16
CA PHE A 23 -49.05 -50.50 19.77
C PHE A 23 -48.42 -49.19 19.27
N THR A 24 -48.81 -48.03 19.79
CA THR A 24 -48.21 -46.73 19.38
C THR A 24 -46.87 -46.50 20.14
N LEU A 25 -46.70 -46.98 21.34
CA LEU A 25 -45.43 -46.92 22.06
C LEU A 25 -44.34 -47.87 21.51
N VAL A 26 -44.74 -49.03 20.99
CA VAL A 26 -43.78 -49.93 20.36
C VAL A 26 -43.39 -49.43 18.94
N PHE A 27 -44.28 -48.74 18.24
CA PHE A 27 -43.95 -48.10 16.98
C PHE A 27 -43.16 -46.76 17.13
N LEU A 28 -43.30 -46.06 18.25
CA LEU A 28 -42.47 -44.92 18.58
C LEU A 28 -41.09 -45.30 19.16
N MET A 29 -40.97 -46.51 19.79
CA MET A 29 -39.64 -47.00 20.19
C MET A 29 -38.88 -47.71 19.07
N LEU A 30 -39.53 -48.05 17.96
CA LEU A 30 -38.86 -48.59 16.77
C LEU A 30 -38.54 -47.50 15.72
N SER A 31 -39.02 -46.29 15.89
CA SER A 31 -38.69 -45.14 15.01
C SER A 31 -37.57 -44.23 15.56
N THR A 32 -36.99 -44.58 16.71
CA THR A 32 -35.74 -43.94 17.23
C THR A 32 -34.50 -44.84 17.01
N LEU A 33 -34.55 -45.82 16.12
CA LEU A 33 -33.37 -46.25 15.44
C LEU A 33 -33.02 -45.11 14.47
N SER A 34 -32.35 -44.10 14.98
CA SER A 34 -31.56 -43.21 14.23
C SER A 34 -30.82 -44.03 13.14
N TYR A 35 -31.04 -43.67 11.90
CA TYR A 35 -30.03 -43.92 10.86
C TYR A 35 -28.79 -43.06 11.25
N ALA A 36 -28.05 -43.49 12.27
CA ALA A 36 -26.63 -43.28 12.31
C ALA A 36 -26.13 -44.20 11.20
N GLN A 37 -25.94 -43.66 9.99
CA GLN A 37 -25.12 -44.26 9.00
C GLN A 37 -23.80 -44.52 9.72
N ASP A 38 -23.43 -45.75 10.02
CA ASP A 38 -22.12 -46.10 10.59
C ASP A 38 -21.08 -45.57 9.61
N LEU A 39 -20.49 -44.41 9.94
CA LEU A 39 -19.41 -43.85 9.13
C LEU A 39 -18.24 -44.88 9.18
N PRO A 40 -17.55 -45.14 8.06
CA PRO A 40 -16.33 -45.93 8.07
C PRO A 40 -15.29 -45.33 9.02
N SER A 41 -14.35 -46.12 9.48
CA SER A 41 -13.19 -45.61 10.20
C SER A 41 -12.30 -44.75 9.31
N ILE A 42 -11.55 -43.81 9.90
CA ILE A 42 -10.60 -42.99 9.16
C ILE A 42 -9.54 -43.89 8.54
N GLU A 43 -9.01 -44.85 9.31
CA GLU A 43 -7.96 -45.81 8.89
C GLU A 43 -8.38 -46.63 7.66
N GLU A 44 -9.63 -47.08 7.61
CA GLU A 44 -10.18 -47.83 6.45
C GLU A 44 -10.33 -46.93 5.23
N THR A 45 -10.76 -45.68 5.43
CA THR A 45 -11.05 -44.72 4.35
C THR A 45 -9.76 -44.21 3.67
N VAL A 46 -8.67 -44.07 4.43
CA VAL A 46 -7.39 -43.54 3.94
C VAL A 46 -6.28 -44.60 3.86
N ALA A 47 -6.63 -45.88 3.83
CA ALA A 47 -5.67 -46.99 3.87
C ALA A 47 -4.63 -46.93 2.74
N ASP A 48 -5.02 -46.44 1.57
CA ASP A 48 -4.16 -46.31 0.38
C ASP A 48 -3.64 -44.87 0.17
N ALA A 49 -3.97 -43.95 1.07
CA ALA A 49 -3.57 -42.55 0.96
C ALA A 49 -2.25 -42.25 1.70
N SER A 50 -1.46 -41.32 1.16
CA SER A 50 -0.23 -40.82 1.80
C SER A 50 -0.57 -39.86 2.92
N ARG A 51 -0.18 -40.18 4.16
CA ARG A 51 -0.38 -39.33 5.34
C ARG A 51 0.71 -38.27 5.42
N MET A 52 0.26 -37.01 5.68
CA MET A 52 1.11 -35.88 6.03
C MET A 52 0.74 -35.42 7.46
N GLU A 53 1.66 -35.63 8.41
CA GLU A 53 1.42 -35.37 9.83
C GLU A 53 1.90 -33.97 10.25
N GLY A 54 1.07 -33.21 11.00
CA GLY A 54 1.39 -31.87 11.46
C GLY A 54 0.31 -31.30 12.38
N TYR A 55 0.14 -29.95 12.39
CA TYR A 55 -0.89 -29.27 13.19
C TYR A 55 -2.29 -29.85 12.96
N PHE A 56 -2.62 -30.13 11.70
CA PHE A 56 -3.69 -31.04 11.27
C PHE A 56 -3.08 -32.10 10.36
N ASN A 57 -3.65 -33.30 10.33
CA ASN A 57 -3.25 -34.35 9.43
C ASN A 57 -3.99 -34.22 8.09
N LEU A 58 -3.24 -34.33 7.00
CA LEU A 58 -3.78 -34.44 5.65
C LEU A 58 -3.49 -35.83 5.10
N TYR A 59 -4.32 -36.29 4.17
CA TYR A 59 -4.12 -37.56 3.46
C TYR A 59 -4.32 -37.32 1.96
N TRP A 60 -3.30 -37.65 1.18
CA TRP A 60 -3.33 -37.55 -0.27
C TRP A 60 -3.61 -38.92 -0.89
N ASP A 61 -4.76 -39.02 -1.57
CA ASP A 61 -5.12 -40.20 -2.36
C ASP A 61 -4.74 -39.95 -3.83
N GLU A 62 -3.62 -40.51 -4.26
CA GLU A 62 -3.12 -40.37 -5.61
C GLU A 62 -4.06 -41.01 -6.65
N SER A 63 -4.76 -42.09 -6.29
CA SER A 63 -5.64 -42.82 -7.20
C SER A 63 -6.87 -42.02 -7.61
N THR A 64 -7.40 -41.21 -6.72
CA THR A 64 -8.58 -40.37 -6.94
C THR A 64 -8.27 -38.89 -7.10
N GLY A 65 -7.05 -38.43 -6.79
CA GLY A 65 -6.62 -37.02 -6.78
C GLY A 65 -7.30 -36.24 -5.67
N LYS A 66 -7.64 -36.86 -4.55
CA LYS A 66 -8.33 -36.25 -3.43
C LYS A 66 -7.39 -35.92 -2.29
N MET A 67 -7.68 -34.78 -1.64
CA MET A 67 -7.05 -34.38 -0.38
C MET A 67 -8.07 -34.46 0.76
N TYR A 68 -7.82 -35.39 1.68
CA TYR A 68 -8.63 -35.48 2.88
C TYR A 68 -7.97 -34.72 4.01
N TRP A 69 -8.81 -34.13 4.85
CA TRP A 69 -8.39 -33.40 6.05
C TRP A 69 -9.01 -34.10 7.28
N GLU A 70 -8.13 -34.53 8.19
CA GLU A 70 -8.53 -35.04 9.50
C GLU A 70 -8.66 -33.87 10.49
N ILE A 71 -9.87 -33.67 10.99
CA ILE A 71 -10.21 -32.62 11.96
C ILE A 71 -10.35 -33.28 13.33
N ASP A 72 -9.29 -33.21 14.12
CA ASP A 72 -9.22 -33.72 15.50
C ASP A 72 -9.50 -32.65 16.55
N LYS A 73 -9.57 -31.38 16.15
CA LYS A 73 -9.74 -30.17 16.98
C LYS A 73 -11.05 -29.45 16.64
N LEU A 74 -12.17 -30.11 16.85
CA LEU A 74 -13.48 -29.48 16.72
C LEU A 74 -13.63 -28.35 17.75
N ASP A 75 -14.36 -27.29 17.38
CA ASP A 75 -14.62 -26.08 18.18
C ASP A 75 -13.35 -25.32 18.64
N THR A 76 -12.16 -25.76 18.21
CA THR A 76 -10.90 -25.04 18.45
C THR A 76 -10.65 -24.04 17.32
N GLU A 77 -10.28 -22.83 17.70
CA GLU A 77 -9.97 -21.79 16.73
C GLU A 77 -8.55 -21.93 16.14
N PHE A 78 -8.43 -21.59 14.87
CA PHE A 78 -7.16 -21.50 14.12
C PHE A 78 -7.22 -20.35 13.12
N LEU A 79 -6.08 -19.85 12.67
CA LEU A 79 -6.03 -18.88 11.57
C LEU A 79 -6.08 -19.58 10.22
N TYR A 80 -6.91 -19.10 9.33
CA TYR A 80 -6.91 -19.43 7.92
C TYR A 80 -6.42 -18.23 7.10
N GLN A 81 -5.31 -18.42 6.40
CA GLN A 81 -4.68 -17.40 5.55
C GLN A 81 -4.68 -17.89 4.10
N VAL A 82 -4.96 -16.98 3.18
CA VAL A 82 -4.81 -17.25 1.73
C VAL A 82 -3.71 -16.36 1.17
N SER A 83 -2.81 -16.97 0.38
CA SER A 83 -1.74 -16.24 -0.30
C SER A 83 -1.50 -16.79 -1.72
N MET A 84 -0.50 -16.25 -2.41
CA MET A 84 -0.12 -16.71 -3.74
C MET A 84 1.23 -17.44 -3.69
N GLY A 85 1.27 -18.69 -4.07
CA GLY A 85 2.51 -19.46 -4.26
C GLY A 85 3.28 -19.07 -5.53
N SER A 86 2.58 -18.58 -6.58
CA SER A 86 3.19 -17.96 -7.75
C SER A 86 2.41 -16.73 -8.18
N GLY A 87 3.12 -15.73 -8.75
CA GLY A 87 2.52 -14.51 -9.23
C GLY A 87 2.20 -14.51 -10.72
N LEU A 88 1.40 -13.55 -11.16
CA LEU A 88 1.14 -13.27 -12.57
C LEU A 88 2.31 -12.51 -13.24
N GLY A 89 3.17 -11.85 -12.46
CA GLY A 89 4.29 -11.05 -12.97
C GLY A 89 3.90 -9.67 -13.48
N SER A 90 2.68 -9.22 -13.26
CA SER A 90 2.17 -7.90 -13.66
C SER A 90 1.83 -7.06 -12.44
N ASN A 91 2.67 -6.07 -12.13
CA ASN A 91 2.44 -5.18 -11.01
C ASN A 91 1.08 -4.46 -11.06
N PRO A 92 0.62 -3.89 -12.21
CA PRO A 92 -0.68 -3.22 -12.27
C PRO A 92 -1.90 -4.13 -11.99
N VAL A 93 -1.76 -5.44 -12.18
CA VAL A 93 -2.83 -6.41 -11.85
C VAL A 93 -2.80 -6.77 -10.36
N GLY A 94 -1.61 -6.76 -9.73
CA GLY A 94 -1.45 -6.94 -8.29
C GLY A 94 -1.71 -8.37 -7.81
N ILE A 95 -1.24 -9.37 -8.54
CA ILE A 95 -1.24 -10.78 -8.15
C ILE A 95 0.20 -11.25 -8.11
N ASP A 96 0.84 -11.09 -6.94
CA ASP A 96 2.25 -11.38 -6.74
C ASP A 96 2.48 -12.64 -5.94
N ARG A 97 3.64 -13.31 -6.17
CA ARG A 97 4.13 -14.38 -5.30
C ARG A 97 4.26 -13.87 -3.87
N GLY A 98 3.79 -14.65 -2.90
CA GLY A 98 3.85 -14.31 -1.48
C GLY A 98 2.81 -13.28 -1.02
N GLN A 99 1.97 -12.74 -1.90
CA GLN A 99 0.97 -11.76 -1.52
C GLN A 99 -0.09 -12.35 -0.61
N LEU A 100 -0.18 -11.86 0.62
CA LEU A 100 -1.19 -12.25 1.60
C LEU A 100 -2.57 -11.66 1.25
N ARG A 101 -3.63 -12.40 1.54
CA ARG A 101 -5.00 -11.91 1.47
C ARG A 101 -5.94 -12.68 2.37
N GLY A 102 -6.69 -11.93 3.19
CA GLY A 102 -7.72 -12.50 4.06
C GLY A 102 -7.12 -13.39 5.16
N THR A 103 -7.01 -12.84 6.35
CA THR A 103 -6.68 -13.57 7.56
C THR A 103 -7.96 -13.74 8.36
N TYR A 104 -8.34 -14.99 8.61
CA TYR A 104 -9.60 -15.32 9.25
C TYR A 104 -9.36 -16.23 10.44
N VAL A 105 -9.95 -15.93 11.59
CA VAL A 105 -10.07 -16.89 12.70
C VAL A 105 -11.25 -17.80 12.39
N LEU A 106 -11.00 -19.08 12.24
CA LEU A 106 -12.02 -20.08 11.96
C LEU A 106 -12.07 -21.12 13.06
N SER A 107 -13.25 -21.72 13.26
CA SER A 107 -13.41 -22.96 14.01
C SER A 107 -14.19 -23.99 13.18
N ALA A 108 -13.86 -25.26 13.33
CA ALA A 108 -14.57 -26.36 12.69
C ALA A 108 -15.70 -26.85 13.61
N LYS A 109 -16.96 -26.58 13.23
CA LYS A 109 -18.15 -26.95 14.02
C LYS A 109 -18.90 -28.07 13.38
N ARG A 110 -19.12 -29.16 14.12
CA ARG A 110 -19.95 -30.28 13.65
C ARG A 110 -21.44 -29.95 13.83
N VAL A 111 -22.19 -30.04 12.73
CA VAL A 111 -23.66 -29.88 12.72
C VAL A 111 -24.27 -31.07 12.01
N GLY A 112 -24.68 -32.11 12.78
CA GLY A 112 -25.19 -33.36 12.24
C GLY A 112 -24.17 -34.08 11.35
N PRO A 113 -24.46 -34.32 10.04
CA PRO A 113 -23.55 -34.99 9.13
C PRO A 113 -22.51 -34.06 8.48
N ARG A 114 -22.46 -32.78 8.90
CA ARG A 114 -21.58 -31.77 8.30
C ARG A 114 -20.62 -31.16 9.31
N VAL A 115 -19.48 -30.68 8.76
CA VAL A 115 -18.58 -29.78 9.47
C VAL A 115 -18.59 -28.42 8.76
N LEU A 116 -18.84 -27.37 9.51
CA LEU A 116 -18.84 -25.99 9.03
C LEU A 116 -17.58 -25.25 9.51
N LEU A 117 -16.89 -24.55 8.61
CA LEU A 117 -15.85 -23.60 8.99
C LEU A 117 -16.48 -22.25 9.29
N VAL A 118 -16.56 -21.91 10.56
CA VAL A 118 -17.26 -20.71 11.07
C VAL A 118 -16.24 -19.68 11.51
N GLN A 119 -16.41 -18.45 11.03
CA GLN A 119 -15.67 -17.26 11.47
C GLN A 119 -16.54 -16.45 12.44
N PRO A 120 -16.14 -16.32 13.72
CA PRO A 120 -16.73 -15.36 14.63
C PRO A 120 -16.44 -13.92 14.19
N ASN A 121 -17.32 -12.99 14.58
CA ASN A 121 -17.12 -11.57 14.25
C ASN A 121 -16.40 -10.83 15.37
N TYR A 122 -15.08 -11.01 15.48
CA TYR A 122 -14.28 -10.39 16.55
C TYR A 122 -14.11 -8.87 16.45
N ARG A 123 -14.64 -8.24 15.40
CA ARG A 123 -14.68 -6.78 15.30
C ARG A 123 -15.62 -6.16 16.36
N TYR A 124 -16.64 -6.91 16.77
CA TYR A 124 -17.66 -6.50 17.73
C TYR A 124 -17.66 -7.47 18.90
N ARG A 125 -17.43 -6.98 20.11
CA ARG A 125 -17.40 -7.82 21.31
C ARG A 125 -17.85 -7.05 22.56
N ALA A 126 -18.06 -7.76 23.65
CA ALA A 126 -18.14 -7.20 25.00
C ALA A 126 -17.04 -7.86 25.85
N SER A 127 -16.08 -7.07 26.33
CA SER A 127 -15.02 -7.50 27.26
C SER A 127 -15.57 -7.52 28.70
N SER A 128 -16.62 -8.30 28.92
CA SER A 128 -17.41 -8.37 30.16
C SER A 128 -17.38 -9.78 30.72
N ASP A 129 -17.42 -9.92 32.05
CA ASP A 129 -17.62 -11.21 32.73
C ASP A 129 -19.07 -11.74 32.61
N ASN A 130 -19.99 -10.90 32.22
CA ASN A 130 -21.39 -11.26 32.00
C ASN A 130 -21.54 -12.01 30.65
N ILE A 131 -21.76 -13.32 30.75
CA ILE A 131 -21.95 -14.22 29.58
C ILE A 131 -23.12 -13.76 28.71
N LEU A 132 -24.23 -13.29 29.31
CA LEU A 132 -25.43 -12.87 28.55
C LEU A 132 -25.14 -11.57 27.76
N GLU A 133 -24.29 -10.69 28.28
CA GLU A 133 -23.88 -9.48 27.58
C GLU A 133 -23.00 -9.84 26.36
N ARG A 134 -22.01 -10.73 26.53
CA ARG A 134 -21.21 -11.26 25.41
C ARG A 134 -22.10 -11.90 24.35
N GLN A 135 -23.00 -12.79 24.78
CA GLN A 135 -23.94 -13.45 23.86
C GLN A 135 -24.83 -12.45 23.11
N SER A 136 -25.30 -11.39 23.78
CA SER A 136 -26.14 -10.35 23.15
C SER A 136 -25.40 -9.63 22.03
N VAL A 137 -24.07 -9.40 22.17
CA VAL A 137 -23.24 -8.81 21.10
C VAL A 137 -23.00 -9.82 19.98
N GLU A 138 -22.67 -11.07 20.32
CA GLU A 138 -22.49 -12.13 19.32
C GLU A 138 -23.75 -12.36 18.49
N ASP A 139 -24.92 -12.34 19.09
CA ASP A 139 -26.21 -12.51 18.38
C ASP A 139 -26.58 -11.30 17.53
N ALA A 140 -26.02 -10.11 17.84
CA ALA A 140 -26.27 -8.88 17.08
C ALA A 140 -25.40 -8.77 15.81
N PHE A 141 -24.24 -9.42 15.76
CA PHE A 141 -23.26 -9.30 14.67
C PHE A 141 -22.96 -10.66 14.03
N ALA A 142 -23.48 -10.87 12.83
CA ALA A 142 -23.46 -12.16 12.15
C ALA A 142 -22.05 -12.74 11.99
N PRO A 143 -21.81 -14.03 12.33
CA PRO A 143 -20.66 -14.79 11.93
C PRO A 143 -20.71 -15.10 10.42
N SER A 144 -19.61 -15.62 9.87
CA SER A 144 -19.53 -16.09 8.49
C SER A 144 -19.19 -17.57 8.42
N VAL A 145 -19.86 -18.31 7.54
CA VAL A 145 -19.49 -19.70 7.22
C VAL A 145 -18.70 -19.70 5.93
N HIS A 146 -17.40 -20.02 5.99
CA HIS A 146 -16.51 -20.02 4.84
C HIS A 146 -16.67 -21.25 3.97
N TRP A 147 -17.00 -22.40 4.60
CA TRP A 147 -17.18 -23.65 3.90
C TRP A 147 -18.00 -24.65 4.75
N GLY A 148 -18.58 -25.65 4.08
CA GLY A 148 -19.26 -26.79 4.70
C GLY A 148 -18.82 -28.10 4.05
N PHE A 149 -18.33 -29.04 4.87
CA PHE A 149 -17.94 -30.37 4.43
C PHE A 149 -18.99 -31.40 4.82
N ASP A 150 -19.16 -32.41 4.00
CA ASP A 150 -19.81 -33.65 4.41
C ASP A 150 -18.77 -34.56 5.11
N ILE A 151 -19.14 -35.20 6.20
CA ILE A 151 -18.27 -36.12 6.92
C ILE A 151 -18.18 -37.41 6.15
N VAL A 152 -16.96 -37.83 5.81
CA VAL A 152 -16.72 -39.07 5.04
C VAL A 152 -16.33 -40.27 5.91
N ALA A 153 -15.67 -40.02 7.05
CA ALA A 153 -15.28 -41.04 8.02
C ALA A 153 -15.14 -40.45 9.42
N ALA A 154 -15.10 -41.28 10.44
CA ALA A 154 -14.86 -40.83 11.83
C ALA A 154 -14.16 -41.95 12.63
N SER A 155 -13.21 -41.53 13.53
CA SER A 155 -12.56 -42.41 14.50
C SER A 155 -12.41 -41.67 15.84
N GLY A 156 -13.12 -42.12 16.86
CA GLY A 156 -13.14 -41.46 18.16
C GLY A 156 -13.72 -40.01 18.05
N SER A 157 -12.93 -39.02 18.41
CA SER A 157 -13.29 -37.58 18.27
C SER A 157 -12.88 -36.97 16.95
N SER A 158 -12.05 -37.66 16.17
CA SER A 158 -11.56 -37.19 14.87
C SER A 158 -12.59 -37.42 13.76
N ILE A 159 -12.69 -36.45 12.87
CA ILE A 159 -13.59 -36.49 11.72
C ILE A 159 -12.73 -36.30 10.45
N LEU A 160 -13.00 -37.11 9.42
CA LEU A 160 -12.40 -36.97 8.12
C LEU A 160 -13.37 -36.31 7.15
N VAL A 161 -12.86 -35.33 6.39
CA VAL A 161 -13.62 -34.65 5.33
C VAL A 161 -12.84 -34.67 4.03
N ASP A 162 -13.53 -34.71 2.88
CA ASP A 162 -12.94 -34.44 1.57
C ASP A 162 -12.79 -32.91 1.41
N ALA A 163 -11.55 -32.43 1.51
CA ALA A 163 -11.21 -31.02 1.42
C ALA A 163 -10.80 -30.57 0.00
N SER A 164 -10.91 -31.42 -1.01
CA SER A 164 -10.43 -31.16 -2.36
C SER A 164 -11.06 -29.91 -2.95
N ASP A 165 -12.37 -29.77 -2.95
CA ASP A 165 -13.06 -28.60 -3.49
C ASP A 165 -12.81 -27.32 -2.67
N PHE A 166 -12.53 -27.42 -1.38
CA PHE A 166 -12.17 -26.31 -0.54
C PHE A 166 -10.83 -25.70 -0.94
N PHE A 167 -9.83 -26.51 -1.22
CA PHE A 167 -8.50 -26.06 -1.61
C PHE A 167 -8.39 -25.72 -3.10
N LEU A 168 -9.21 -26.33 -3.97
CA LEU A 168 -9.19 -26.11 -5.43
C LEU A 168 -10.17 -25.02 -5.89
N ARG A 169 -10.59 -24.13 -4.99
CA ARG A 169 -11.42 -22.95 -5.35
C ARG A 169 -10.57 -21.69 -5.55
N ASP A 170 -11.11 -20.69 -6.23
CA ASP A 170 -10.52 -19.33 -6.30
C ASP A 170 -10.70 -18.57 -4.97
N ALA A 171 -10.01 -19.02 -3.92
CA ALA A 171 -10.10 -18.39 -2.59
C ALA A 171 -9.44 -17.01 -2.54
N ARG A 172 -8.45 -16.77 -3.43
CA ARG A 172 -7.76 -15.46 -3.55
C ARG A 172 -8.59 -14.42 -4.30
N ASN A 173 -9.67 -14.85 -4.96
CA ASN A 173 -10.46 -14.03 -5.88
C ASN A 173 -9.60 -13.44 -7.02
N VAL A 174 -8.83 -14.32 -7.67
CA VAL A 174 -8.00 -13.97 -8.84
C VAL A 174 -8.88 -13.43 -9.97
N THR A 175 -10.02 -14.08 -10.20
CA THR A 175 -10.98 -13.69 -11.25
C THR A 175 -11.48 -12.26 -11.05
N GLY A 176 -11.86 -11.90 -9.83
CA GLY A 176 -12.30 -10.55 -9.48
C GLY A 176 -11.16 -9.53 -9.56
N ALA A 177 -9.95 -9.89 -9.15
CA ALA A 177 -8.79 -8.99 -9.21
C ALA A 177 -8.45 -8.60 -10.65
N ILE A 178 -8.50 -9.55 -11.58
CA ILE A 178 -8.24 -9.30 -13.00
C ILE A 178 -9.38 -8.46 -13.62
N ALA A 179 -10.63 -8.79 -13.32
CA ALA A 179 -11.80 -8.08 -13.84
C ALA A 179 -11.83 -6.61 -13.37
N ASN A 180 -11.55 -6.33 -12.09
CA ASN A 180 -11.49 -4.98 -11.53
C ASN A 180 -10.41 -4.09 -12.17
N ARG A 181 -9.42 -4.69 -12.84
CA ARG A 181 -8.40 -3.98 -13.62
C ARG A 181 -8.72 -3.90 -15.12
N ASN A 182 -9.93 -4.30 -15.52
CA ASN A 182 -10.36 -4.36 -16.91
C ASN A 182 -9.43 -5.22 -17.79
N GLN A 183 -8.91 -6.33 -17.23
CA GLN A 183 -8.00 -7.22 -17.93
C GLN A 183 -8.66 -8.52 -18.43
N GLY A 184 -9.97 -8.52 -18.55
CA GLY A 184 -10.79 -9.63 -19.05
C GLY A 184 -11.55 -10.36 -17.95
N ASN A 185 -12.53 -11.15 -18.37
CA ASN A 185 -13.32 -12.00 -17.47
C ASN A 185 -12.78 -13.41 -17.53
N TYR A 186 -12.33 -13.91 -16.38
CA TYR A 186 -11.78 -15.25 -16.23
C TYR A 186 -12.71 -16.14 -15.43
N THR A 187 -12.65 -17.42 -15.70
CA THR A 187 -13.35 -18.46 -14.94
C THR A 187 -12.37 -19.57 -14.57
N LEU A 188 -12.51 -20.14 -13.37
CA LEU A 188 -11.73 -21.28 -12.93
C LEU A 188 -12.08 -22.51 -13.77
N ASP A 189 -11.07 -23.13 -14.36
CA ASP A 189 -11.20 -24.42 -15.06
C ASP A 189 -10.72 -25.56 -14.17
N LYS A 190 -11.66 -26.24 -13.53
CA LYS A 190 -11.37 -27.36 -12.64
C LYS A 190 -10.67 -28.52 -13.34
N SER A 191 -10.94 -28.76 -14.63
CA SER A 191 -10.35 -29.85 -15.38
C SER A 191 -8.85 -29.69 -15.64
N ARG A 192 -8.34 -28.46 -15.51
CA ARG A 192 -6.93 -28.09 -15.67
C ARG A 192 -6.32 -27.56 -14.37
N SER A 193 -6.95 -27.90 -13.23
CA SER A 193 -6.48 -27.50 -11.89
C SER A 193 -6.18 -28.73 -11.04
N ALA A 194 -5.15 -28.67 -10.20
CA ALA A 194 -4.72 -29.77 -9.37
C ALA A 194 -3.99 -29.28 -8.12
N PHE A 195 -3.73 -30.16 -7.17
CA PHE A 195 -2.80 -29.89 -6.07
C PHE A 195 -1.36 -29.78 -6.56
N TYR A 196 -0.60 -28.89 -5.94
CA TYR A 196 0.84 -28.76 -6.13
C TYR A 196 1.55 -29.39 -4.92
N LEU A 197 1.83 -30.68 -5.01
CA LEU A 197 2.29 -31.49 -3.87
C LEU A 197 3.68 -31.13 -3.38
N ASP A 198 4.57 -30.63 -4.25
CA ASP A 198 5.92 -30.22 -3.86
C ASP A 198 5.93 -29.15 -2.75
N ASN A 199 4.88 -28.31 -2.71
CA ASN A 199 4.71 -27.25 -1.73
C ASN A 199 3.51 -27.46 -0.79
N THR A 200 2.86 -28.63 -0.85
CA THR A 200 1.85 -29.02 0.12
C THR A 200 2.55 -29.72 1.26
N LYS A 201 2.55 -29.12 2.45
CA LYS A 201 3.36 -29.55 3.61
C LYS A 201 2.62 -29.33 4.91
N THR A 202 3.02 -30.09 5.90
CA THR A 202 2.52 -29.95 7.26
C THR A 202 3.69 -29.68 8.21
N PHE A 203 3.45 -28.78 9.16
CA PHE A 203 4.41 -28.37 10.20
C PHE A 203 3.76 -28.52 11.57
N PRO A 204 4.53 -28.45 12.69
CA PRO A 204 3.95 -28.56 14.04
C PRO A 204 2.90 -27.50 14.38
N GLU A 205 2.99 -26.31 13.76
CA GLU A 205 2.11 -25.18 14.07
C GLU A 205 1.30 -24.68 12.86
N ASN A 206 1.51 -25.23 11.67
CA ASN A 206 0.73 -24.91 10.50
C ASN A 206 0.63 -26.04 9.49
N VAL A 207 -0.35 -25.92 8.61
CA VAL A 207 -0.54 -26.77 7.44
C VAL A 207 -0.63 -25.88 6.21
N GLU A 208 0.11 -26.24 5.17
CA GLU A 208 0.26 -25.46 3.94
C GLU A 208 -0.19 -26.31 2.75
N VAL A 209 -1.25 -25.89 2.07
CA VAL A 209 -1.75 -26.56 0.87
C VAL A 209 -1.63 -25.62 -0.32
N GLU A 210 -0.90 -26.05 -1.34
CA GLU A 210 -0.75 -25.28 -2.57
C GLU A 210 -1.53 -25.91 -3.70
N SER A 211 -2.33 -25.08 -4.38
CA SER A 211 -3.21 -25.47 -5.48
C SER A 211 -2.77 -24.78 -6.76
N MET A 212 -2.55 -25.54 -7.81
CA MET A 212 -2.31 -25.06 -9.16
C MET A 212 -3.66 -24.87 -9.85
N LEU A 213 -4.10 -23.61 -10.00
CA LEU A 213 -5.40 -23.24 -10.53
C LEU A 213 -5.26 -22.62 -11.92
N THR A 214 -6.00 -23.15 -12.89
CA THR A 214 -6.04 -22.59 -14.25
C THR A 214 -7.31 -21.76 -14.45
N PHE A 215 -7.13 -20.54 -14.91
CA PHE A 215 -8.20 -19.60 -15.22
C PHE A 215 -8.25 -19.33 -16.72
N THR A 216 -9.44 -19.34 -17.32
CA THR A 216 -9.63 -19.19 -18.75
C THR A 216 -10.49 -18.00 -19.10
N SER A 217 -10.15 -17.34 -20.21
CA SER A 217 -10.87 -16.19 -20.74
C SER A 217 -10.86 -16.19 -22.27
N SER A 218 -11.96 -15.76 -22.87
CA SER A 218 -12.04 -15.50 -24.31
C SER A 218 -11.57 -14.08 -24.70
N ASN A 219 -11.40 -13.19 -23.71
CA ASN A 219 -11.05 -11.77 -23.93
C ASN A 219 -9.96 -11.28 -22.98
N PRO A 220 -8.76 -11.90 -23.01
CA PRO A 220 -7.65 -11.49 -22.14
C PRO A 220 -7.19 -10.08 -22.43
N GLY A 221 -6.98 -9.28 -21.36
CA GLY A 221 -6.50 -7.91 -21.45
C GLY A 221 -5.00 -7.81 -21.80
N ARG A 222 -4.57 -6.63 -22.19
CA ARG A 222 -3.20 -6.36 -22.63
C ARG A 222 -2.15 -6.67 -21.55
N LEU A 223 -2.43 -6.34 -20.30
CA LEU A 223 -1.48 -6.58 -19.20
C LEU A 223 -1.29 -8.06 -18.95
N VAL A 224 -2.36 -8.87 -18.97
CA VAL A 224 -2.26 -10.33 -18.83
C VAL A 224 -1.51 -10.93 -20.01
N ASN A 225 -1.86 -10.56 -21.24
CA ASN A 225 -1.18 -11.05 -22.45
C ASN A 225 0.32 -10.71 -22.48
N SER A 226 0.73 -9.66 -21.78
CA SER A 226 2.12 -9.21 -21.78
C SER A 226 3.04 -10.03 -20.86
N VAL A 227 2.48 -10.82 -19.93
CA VAL A 227 3.23 -11.57 -18.91
C VAL A 227 2.93 -13.07 -18.92
N ALA A 228 1.72 -13.49 -19.32
CA ALA A 228 1.34 -14.89 -19.37
C ALA A 228 1.91 -15.57 -20.63
N ALA A 229 2.26 -16.84 -20.53
CA ALA A 229 2.63 -17.66 -21.69
C ALA A 229 1.50 -17.72 -22.71
N THR A 230 0.24 -17.83 -22.23
CA THR A 230 -0.98 -17.78 -23.03
C THR A 230 -2.02 -16.99 -22.24
N GLY A 231 -2.40 -15.79 -22.71
CA GLY A 231 -3.33 -14.93 -21.98
C GLY A 231 -4.72 -15.55 -21.79
N SER A 232 -5.20 -16.35 -22.75
CA SER A 232 -6.51 -17.01 -22.66
C SER A 232 -6.57 -18.18 -21.65
N ALA A 233 -5.43 -18.63 -21.12
CA ALA A 233 -5.34 -19.68 -20.10
C ALA A 233 -4.14 -19.40 -19.21
N ILE A 234 -4.38 -18.84 -18.04
CA ILE A 234 -3.34 -18.55 -17.05
C ILE A 234 -3.41 -19.56 -15.91
N THR A 235 -2.26 -20.07 -15.50
CA THR A 235 -2.16 -20.99 -14.36
C THR A 235 -1.37 -20.35 -13.25
N LEU A 236 -1.97 -20.25 -12.07
CA LEU A 236 -1.37 -19.63 -10.88
C LEU A 236 -1.39 -20.64 -9.73
N ARG A 237 -0.43 -20.53 -8.83
CA ARG A 237 -0.42 -21.31 -7.61
C ARG A 237 -0.97 -20.48 -6.47
N GLN A 238 -2.07 -20.95 -5.89
CA GLN A 238 -2.72 -20.38 -4.73
C GLN A 238 -2.34 -21.19 -3.50
N HIS A 239 -2.12 -20.53 -2.40
CA HIS A 239 -1.62 -21.10 -1.17
C HIS A 239 -2.63 -20.92 -0.05
N HIS A 240 -2.91 -21.99 0.70
CA HIS A 240 -3.77 -22.00 1.87
C HIS A 240 -2.98 -22.40 3.09
N SER A 241 -3.03 -21.58 4.12
CA SER A 241 -2.38 -21.81 5.40
C SER A 241 -3.41 -21.98 6.50
N LEU A 242 -3.33 -23.10 7.24
CA LEU A 242 -4.08 -23.34 8.46
C LEU A 242 -3.10 -23.22 9.63
N VAL A 243 -3.17 -22.16 10.40
CA VAL A 243 -2.17 -21.80 11.40
C VAL A 243 -2.75 -21.91 12.80
N LYS A 244 -2.01 -22.57 13.71
CA LYS A 244 -2.31 -22.61 15.12
C LYS A 244 -2.32 -21.20 15.69
N LEU A 245 -3.36 -20.83 16.44
CA LEU A 245 -3.38 -19.59 17.19
C LEU A 245 -2.42 -19.64 18.38
N PRO A 246 -1.79 -18.49 18.72
CA PRO A 246 -1.01 -18.38 19.95
C PRO A 246 -1.86 -18.63 21.19
N ASP A 247 -1.20 -18.80 22.33
CA ASP A 247 -1.87 -18.87 23.63
C ASP A 247 -2.45 -17.49 24.06
N ASP A 248 -3.26 -17.48 25.11
CA ASP A 248 -3.95 -16.28 25.60
C ASP A 248 -3.08 -15.41 26.54
N ASN A 249 -1.75 -15.65 26.60
CA ASN A 249 -0.84 -14.92 27.51
C ASN A 249 -0.28 -13.63 26.87
N PHE A 250 -0.61 -13.34 25.63
CA PHE A 250 -0.14 -12.13 24.94
C PHE A 250 -0.66 -10.87 25.63
N LYS A 251 0.26 -9.94 25.93
CA LYS A 251 -0.07 -8.65 26.55
C LYS A 251 -0.41 -7.65 25.46
N VAL A 252 -1.69 -7.38 25.32
CA VAL A 252 -2.19 -6.34 24.40
C VAL A 252 -1.73 -4.97 24.86
N ARG A 253 -1.53 -4.05 23.92
CA ARG A 253 -1.20 -2.63 24.18
C ARG A 253 -2.15 -1.75 23.40
N ILE A 254 -2.58 -0.64 24.03
CA ILE A 254 -3.48 0.32 23.39
C ILE A 254 -2.66 1.30 22.56
N SER A 255 -3.17 1.64 21.37
CA SER A 255 -2.54 2.61 20.47
C SER A 255 -2.83 4.04 20.93
N ASP A 256 -1.83 4.92 20.86
CA ASP A 256 -1.98 6.37 21.02
C ASP A 256 -1.99 7.04 19.63
N PRO A 257 -2.91 7.98 19.36
CA PRO A 257 -2.99 8.62 18.06
C PRO A 257 -1.74 9.43 17.68
N ARG A 258 -0.90 9.80 18.65
CA ARG A 258 0.33 10.56 18.43
C ARG A 258 1.55 9.69 18.11
N ILE A 259 1.41 8.37 18.27
CA ILE A 259 2.43 7.39 17.91
C ILE A 259 1.87 6.45 16.86
N GLY A 260 2.53 6.33 15.74
CA GLY A 260 2.10 5.51 14.61
C GLY A 260 2.18 4.02 14.89
N THR A 261 1.03 3.37 15.04
CA THR A 261 0.94 1.92 15.16
C THR A 261 -0.20 1.37 14.31
N ASN A 262 0.03 0.24 13.66
CA ASN A 262 -1.00 -0.56 13.01
C ASN A 262 -1.50 -1.64 13.97
N GLY A 263 -2.75 -2.07 13.81
CA GLY A 263 -3.31 -3.16 14.59
C GLY A 263 -4.83 -3.26 14.45
N PRO A 264 -5.46 -4.22 15.13
CA PRO A 264 -6.91 -4.37 15.10
C PRO A 264 -7.63 -3.20 15.77
N THR A 265 -8.74 -2.80 15.17
CA THR A 265 -9.72 -1.91 15.82
C THR A 265 -10.95 -2.71 16.16
N ILE A 266 -11.37 -2.67 17.41
CA ILE A 266 -12.45 -3.45 17.99
C ILE A 266 -13.50 -2.49 18.50
N GLN A 267 -14.78 -2.85 18.35
CA GLN A 267 -15.91 -2.16 18.98
C GLN A 267 -16.27 -2.94 20.25
N ASP A 268 -15.98 -2.39 21.42
CA ASP A 268 -16.25 -3.03 22.71
C ASP A 268 -17.51 -2.43 23.35
N TYR A 269 -18.59 -3.20 23.35
CA TYR A 269 -19.88 -2.76 23.86
C TYR A 269 -19.99 -2.77 25.40
N SER A 270 -18.94 -3.23 26.09
CA SER A 270 -18.85 -3.17 27.56
C SER A 270 -18.21 -1.89 28.09
N THR A 271 -17.71 -1.00 27.20
CA THR A 271 -17.14 0.29 27.61
C THR A 271 -18.18 1.17 28.29
N ALA A 272 -17.74 2.05 29.20
CA ALA A 272 -18.63 2.97 29.89
C ALA A 272 -19.36 3.92 28.92
N ILE A 273 -20.57 4.37 29.28
CA ILE A 273 -21.43 5.20 28.39
C ILE A 273 -20.76 6.50 27.91
N GLY A 274 -19.78 7.01 28.61
CA GLY A 274 -19.06 8.23 28.24
C GLY A 274 -17.76 8.00 27.47
N GLU A 275 -17.41 6.77 27.17
CA GLU A 275 -16.15 6.39 26.52
C GLU A 275 -16.38 5.96 25.06
N ASP A 276 -15.31 6.02 24.24
CA ASP A 276 -15.35 5.52 22.87
C ASP A 276 -15.53 3.99 22.86
N LEU A 277 -16.41 3.50 22.02
CA LEU A 277 -16.56 2.06 21.79
C LEU A 277 -15.34 1.47 21.10
N GLN A 278 -14.57 2.28 20.37
CA GLN A 278 -13.44 1.81 19.58
C GLN A 278 -12.19 1.66 20.43
N VAL A 279 -11.75 0.43 20.58
CA VAL A 279 -10.46 0.09 21.18
C VAL A 279 -9.47 -0.23 20.05
N ARG A 280 -8.38 0.53 19.97
CA ARG A 280 -7.34 0.38 18.95
C ARG A 280 -6.14 -0.28 19.59
N LEU A 281 -5.77 -1.48 19.10
CA LEU A 281 -4.68 -2.27 19.63
C LEU A 281 -3.40 -2.03 18.81
N VAL A 282 -2.25 -2.10 19.48
CA VAL A 282 -0.94 -2.14 18.83
C VAL A 282 -0.72 -3.54 18.26
N GLY A 283 -0.45 -3.62 16.96
CA GLY A 283 0.03 -4.85 16.34
C GLY A 283 1.53 -5.01 16.58
N LYS A 284 1.94 -6.12 17.21
CA LYS A 284 3.35 -6.38 17.53
C LYS A 284 3.66 -7.86 17.66
N HIS A 285 4.92 -8.25 17.44
CA HIS A 285 5.38 -9.59 17.81
C HIS A 285 5.39 -9.76 19.32
N ARG A 286 5.23 -10.99 19.80
CA ARG A 286 5.51 -11.32 21.19
C ARG A 286 7.01 -11.18 21.43
N LEU A 287 7.38 -10.35 22.41
CA LEU A 287 8.76 -10.14 22.79
C LEU A 287 8.81 -9.88 24.32
N GLU A 288 9.54 -10.74 25.04
CA GLU A 288 9.64 -10.67 26.49
C GLU A 288 11.11 -10.79 26.93
N LYS A 289 11.51 -9.99 27.93
CA LYS A 289 12.83 -10.05 28.53
C LYS A 289 13.01 -11.36 29.30
N LYS A 290 14.18 -11.98 29.21
CA LYS A 290 14.58 -13.10 30.10
C LYS A 290 14.58 -12.68 31.56
N ASP A 291 15.05 -11.46 31.84
CA ASP A 291 14.96 -10.83 33.17
C ASP A 291 14.07 -9.56 33.05
N PRO A 292 12.79 -9.64 33.40
CA PRO A 292 11.87 -8.51 33.37
C PRO A 292 12.25 -7.35 34.31
N SER A 293 13.11 -7.59 35.30
CA SER A 293 13.54 -6.57 36.26
C SER A 293 14.77 -5.78 35.80
N ALA A 294 15.51 -6.30 34.80
CA ALA A 294 16.72 -5.68 34.29
C ALA A 294 16.37 -4.54 33.31
N ALA A 295 17.11 -3.44 33.42
CA ALA A 295 16.99 -2.34 32.44
C ALA A 295 17.30 -2.84 31.03
N ARG A 296 18.31 -3.72 30.86
CA ARG A 296 18.63 -4.38 29.58
C ARG A 296 18.70 -5.90 29.78
N SER A 297 18.06 -6.65 28.90
CA SER A 297 18.03 -8.11 28.92
C SER A 297 17.93 -8.69 27.52
N GLU A 298 18.49 -9.89 27.32
CA GLU A 298 18.13 -10.70 26.13
C GLU A 298 16.62 -11.01 26.12
N ALA A 299 16.08 -11.23 24.95
CA ALA A 299 14.72 -11.74 24.81
C ALA A 299 14.65 -13.24 25.14
N ILE A 300 13.50 -13.70 25.65
CA ILE A 300 13.21 -15.15 25.77
C ILE A 300 13.33 -15.80 24.39
N GLU A 301 12.70 -15.19 23.38
CA GLU A 301 12.76 -15.57 22.00
C GLU A 301 12.97 -14.32 21.14
N PRO A 302 14.07 -14.23 20.36
CA PRO A 302 14.32 -13.07 19.51
C PRO A 302 13.43 -13.12 18.27
N ILE A 303 13.10 -11.96 17.73
CA ILE A 303 12.44 -11.81 16.41
C ILE A 303 13.50 -12.04 15.33
N VAL A 304 13.33 -13.06 14.50
CA VAL A 304 14.30 -13.39 13.44
C VAL A 304 13.65 -13.31 12.09
N TYR A 305 14.24 -12.52 11.17
CA TYR A 305 13.83 -12.46 9.76
C TYR A 305 14.83 -13.24 8.89
N TYR A 306 14.30 -13.86 7.84
CA TYR A 306 15.08 -14.69 6.94
C TYR A 306 14.96 -14.18 5.50
N VAL A 307 16.10 -13.94 4.87
CA VAL A 307 16.15 -13.56 3.45
C VAL A 307 16.07 -14.81 2.58
N ASP A 308 15.23 -14.75 1.55
CA ASP A 308 15.06 -15.79 0.53
C ASP A 308 16.43 -16.15 -0.09
N SER A 309 16.83 -17.40 -0.01
CA SER A 309 18.11 -17.88 -0.55
C SER A 309 18.26 -17.67 -2.07
N GLY A 310 17.18 -17.49 -2.81
CA GLY A 310 17.18 -17.12 -4.22
C GLY A 310 17.55 -15.67 -4.51
N THR A 311 17.81 -14.84 -3.49
CA THR A 311 18.23 -13.44 -3.68
C THR A 311 19.71 -13.39 -4.09
N PRO A 312 20.05 -12.71 -5.21
CA PRO A 312 21.44 -12.62 -5.68
C PRO A 312 22.26 -11.61 -4.87
N GLU A 313 23.60 -11.78 -4.86
CA GLU A 313 24.52 -10.74 -4.42
C GLU A 313 24.65 -9.61 -5.49
N PRO A 314 24.91 -8.35 -5.10
CA PRO A 314 25.11 -7.81 -3.73
C PRO A 314 23.80 -7.50 -2.98
N ILE A 315 22.66 -7.80 -3.57
CA ILE A 315 21.33 -7.43 -3.05
C ILE A 315 21.04 -8.14 -1.73
N LYS A 316 21.37 -9.43 -1.62
CA LYS A 316 21.17 -10.21 -0.39
C LYS A 316 21.88 -9.56 0.80
N SER A 317 23.14 -9.19 0.62
CA SER A 317 23.92 -8.48 1.65
C SER A 317 23.27 -7.16 2.05
N ALA A 318 22.79 -6.37 1.08
CA ALA A 318 22.10 -5.11 1.34
C ALA A 318 20.77 -5.30 2.09
N LEU A 319 20.00 -6.35 1.77
CA LEU A 319 18.75 -6.67 2.48
C LEU A 319 19.01 -7.06 3.95
N ILE A 320 20.03 -7.90 4.19
CA ILE A 320 20.42 -8.31 5.54
C ILE A 320 20.86 -7.09 6.35
N GLU A 321 21.74 -6.26 5.77
CA GLU A 321 22.27 -5.06 6.43
C GLU A 321 21.16 -4.08 6.80
N GLY A 322 20.36 -3.63 5.81
CA GLY A 322 19.32 -2.64 6.04
C GLY A 322 18.26 -3.12 7.01
N THR A 323 17.83 -4.38 6.90
CA THR A 323 16.87 -4.96 7.84
C THR A 323 17.44 -5.04 9.26
N SER A 324 18.74 -5.33 9.41
CA SER A 324 19.40 -5.47 10.72
C SER A 324 19.44 -4.16 11.51
N TRP A 325 19.24 -3.01 10.87
CA TRP A 325 19.20 -1.72 11.56
C TRP A 325 18.12 -1.68 12.65
N TRP A 326 17.02 -2.41 12.51
CA TRP A 326 15.96 -2.47 13.52
C TRP A 326 16.46 -2.94 14.90
N ASN A 327 17.56 -3.72 14.99
CA ASN A 327 18.12 -4.10 16.29
C ASN A 327 18.51 -2.88 17.13
N GLN A 328 18.91 -1.76 16.51
CA GLN A 328 19.22 -0.51 17.21
C GLN A 328 17.99 0.02 17.99
N ALA A 329 16.79 -0.11 17.41
CA ALA A 329 15.56 0.33 18.06
C ALA A 329 15.14 -0.61 19.21
N TYR A 330 15.34 -1.92 19.06
CA TYR A 330 15.10 -2.87 20.15
C TYR A 330 16.11 -2.72 21.29
N GLU A 331 17.36 -2.36 20.99
CA GLU A 331 18.35 -2.02 22.03
C GLU A 331 17.95 -0.75 22.79
N ALA A 332 17.40 0.26 22.10
CA ALA A 332 16.84 1.45 22.75
C ALA A 332 15.65 1.12 23.67
N ALA A 333 14.86 0.09 23.33
CA ALA A 333 13.78 -0.45 24.17
C ALA A 333 14.26 -1.38 25.31
N GLY A 334 15.58 -1.48 25.54
CA GLY A 334 16.17 -2.26 26.62
C GLY A 334 16.29 -3.77 26.35
N PHE A 335 16.28 -4.18 25.09
CA PHE A 335 16.58 -5.56 24.71
C PHE A 335 18.04 -5.69 24.24
N ILE A 336 18.60 -6.88 24.30
CA ILE A 336 19.94 -7.21 23.82
C ILE A 336 19.78 -8.22 22.69
N ASP A 337 20.24 -7.87 21.49
CA ASP A 337 20.24 -8.71 20.29
C ASP A 337 18.88 -9.41 20.01
N ALA A 338 17.78 -8.68 20.25
CA ALA A 338 16.44 -9.22 20.19
C ALA A 338 15.83 -9.21 18.78
N PHE A 339 16.44 -8.49 17.84
CA PHE A 339 16.06 -8.50 16.43
C PHE A 339 17.24 -8.94 15.57
N GLN A 340 17.04 -9.99 14.79
CA GLN A 340 18.10 -10.63 14.02
C GLN A 340 17.68 -10.88 12.58
N VAL A 341 18.64 -10.81 11.65
CA VAL A 341 18.40 -11.11 10.24
C VAL A 341 19.41 -12.16 9.77
N ARG A 342 18.92 -13.16 9.07
CA ARG A 342 19.73 -14.29 8.62
C ARG A 342 19.34 -14.71 7.20
N GLU A 343 20.21 -15.43 6.52
CA GLU A 343 19.81 -16.24 5.37
C GLU A 343 19.02 -17.46 5.85
N LEU A 344 17.99 -17.87 5.07
CA LEU A 344 17.21 -19.06 5.42
C LEU A 344 18.13 -20.28 5.45
N PRO A 345 18.19 -21.04 6.56
CA PRO A 345 19.06 -22.19 6.67
C PRO A 345 18.80 -23.23 5.58
N ALA A 346 19.84 -23.91 5.14
CA ALA A 346 19.70 -25.00 4.17
C ALA A 346 18.77 -26.09 4.72
N GLY A 347 17.75 -26.45 3.95
CA GLY A 347 16.73 -27.44 4.33
C GLY A 347 15.58 -26.88 5.18
N ALA A 348 15.64 -25.62 5.63
CA ALA A 348 14.48 -24.94 6.21
C ALA A 348 13.50 -24.53 5.11
N ASP A 349 12.23 -24.47 5.47
CA ASP A 349 11.15 -24.08 4.56
C ASP A 349 10.52 -22.77 5.00
N GLY A 350 10.57 -21.73 4.16
CA GLY A 350 9.96 -20.44 4.44
C GLY A 350 8.43 -20.46 4.56
N GLN A 351 7.77 -21.59 4.24
CA GLN A 351 6.34 -21.79 4.46
C GLN A 351 6.00 -22.07 5.92
N ASP A 352 6.94 -22.62 6.69
CA ASP A 352 6.79 -22.79 8.13
C ASP A 352 6.50 -21.45 8.78
N VAL A 353 5.42 -21.37 9.54
CA VAL A 353 4.95 -20.11 10.13
C VAL A 353 5.97 -19.48 11.09
N ARG A 354 6.88 -20.25 11.64
CA ARG A 354 7.94 -19.80 12.54
C ARG A 354 9.04 -18.96 11.87
N TYR A 355 9.07 -18.87 10.53
CA TYR A 355 10.06 -18.08 9.80
C TYR A 355 9.42 -16.80 9.24
N ASN A 356 9.83 -15.61 9.71
CA ASN A 356 9.51 -14.35 9.06
C ASN A 356 10.34 -14.22 7.78
N MET A 357 9.71 -13.90 6.64
CA MET A 357 10.34 -14.01 5.34
C MET A 357 10.49 -12.67 4.61
N ILE A 358 11.64 -12.48 3.98
CA ILE A 358 11.92 -11.38 3.05
C ILE A 358 12.14 -11.99 1.66
N HIS A 359 11.16 -11.76 0.75
CA HIS A 359 11.15 -12.29 -0.60
C HIS A 359 11.69 -11.29 -1.62
N TRP A 360 12.52 -11.77 -2.55
CA TRP A 360 12.92 -11.03 -3.73
C TRP A 360 12.00 -11.41 -4.90
N THR A 361 11.15 -10.45 -5.35
CA THR A 361 10.07 -10.73 -6.28
C THR A 361 10.33 -10.11 -7.64
N HIS A 362 10.16 -10.91 -8.72
CA HIS A 362 10.32 -10.45 -10.09
C HIS A 362 8.96 -10.12 -10.72
N ARG A 363 8.92 -8.97 -11.42
CA ARG A 363 7.78 -8.52 -12.21
C ARG A 363 8.25 -7.96 -13.54
N ARG A 364 7.38 -7.89 -14.54
CA ARG A 364 7.73 -7.31 -15.84
C ARG A 364 7.96 -5.80 -15.78
N THR A 365 7.18 -5.11 -14.96
CA THR A 365 7.28 -3.65 -14.76
C THR A 365 7.74 -3.37 -13.34
N ARG A 366 8.37 -2.22 -13.14
CA ARG A 366 8.63 -1.73 -11.78
C ARG A 366 7.31 -1.58 -11.02
N GLY A 367 7.38 -1.63 -9.71
CA GLY A 367 6.23 -1.51 -8.86
C GLY A 367 6.63 -1.29 -7.42
N TYR A 368 5.65 -1.32 -6.56
CA TYR A 368 5.84 -1.16 -5.14
C TYR A 368 6.40 -2.44 -4.50
N SER A 369 7.13 -2.27 -3.43
CA SER A 369 7.40 -3.28 -2.41
C SER A 369 6.34 -3.20 -1.33
N TYR A 370 6.19 -4.21 -0.50
CA TYR A 370 5.25 -4.17 0.62
C TYR A 370 5.61 -5.19 1.70
N GLY A 371 5.36 -4.79 2.95
CA GLY A 371 5.34 -5.67 4.11
C GLY A 371 3.91 -5.97 4.55
N GLY A 372 3.65 -7.20 4.96
CA GLY A 372 2.39 -7.63 5.53
C GLY A 372 2.60 -8.69 6.61
N SER A 373 1.67 -8.81 7.54
CA SER A 373 1.79 -9.74 8.66
C SER A 373 0.62 -10.70 8.73
N VAL A 374 0.88 -11.93 9.12
CA VAL A 374 -0.12 -12.83 9.68
C VAL A 374 -0.30 -12.44 11.14
N MET A 375 -1.44 -11.87 11.48
CA MET A 375 -1.72 -11.29 12.79
C MET A 375 -2.99 -11.90 13.38
N ASP A 376 -2.98 -12.18 14.67
CA ASP A 376 -4.20 -12.55 15.40
C ASP A 376 -5.12 -11.32 15.54
N PRO A 377 -6.28 -11.31 14.88
CA PRO A 377 -7.18 -10.15 14.93
C PRO A 377 -7.87 -9.97 16.29
N ARG A 378 -7.74 -10.92 17.21
CA ARG A 378 -8.29 -10.83 18.58
C ARG A 378 -7.42 -9.96 19.48
N THR A 379 -6.08 -9.97 19.27
CA THR A 379 -5.10 -9.41 20.20
C THR A 379 -4.13 -8.42 19.54
N GLY A 380 -3.90 -8.51 18.23
CA GLY A 380 -2.85 -7.80 17.54
C GLY A 380 -1.48 -8.50 17.58
N GLU A 381 -1.39 -9.73 18.09
CA GLU A 381 -0.14 -10.50 18.07
C GLU A 381 0.25 -10.85 16.63
N ILE A 382 1.44 -10.42 16.21
CA ILE A 382 2.02 -10.76 14.91
C ILE A 382 2.69 -12.13 15.01
N ILE A 383 2.20 -13.08 14.22
CA ILE A 383 2.67 -14.46 14.21
C ILE A 383 3.80 -14.62 13.18
N LYS A 384 3.67 -13.96 12.02
CA LYS A 384 4.65 -14.04 10.93
C LYS A 384 4.67 -12.76 10.13
N GLY A 385 5.87 -12.20 9.92
CA GLY A 385 6.12 -11.14 8.95
C GLY A 385 6.40 -11.71 7.55
N ASN A 386 5.89 -11.03 6.52
CA ASN A 386 6.08 -11.42 5.12
C ASN A 386 6.33 -10.19 4.27
N VAL A 387 7.56 -10.04 3.79
CA VAL A 387 8.03 -8.88 3.01
C VAL A 387 8.24 -9.28 1.55
N ASN A 388 7.81 -8.45 0.62
CA ASN A 388 7.99 -8.62 -0.81
C ASN A 388 8.70 -7.41 -1.42
N LEU A 389 9.93 -7.58 -1.88
CA LEU A 389 10.73 -6.54 -2.51
C LEU A 389 10.83 -6.75 -4.02
N GLY A 390 10.48 -5.71 -4.78
CA GLY A 390 10.45 -5.76 -6.25
C GLY A 390 11.82 -5.57 -6.87
N SER A 391 12.31 -6.54 -7.64
CA SER A 391 13.66 -6.53 -8.23
C SER A 391 13.92 -5.41 -9.23
N LEU A 392 12.89 -4.89 -9.90
CA LEU A 392 13.04 -3.79 -10.84
C LEU A 392 13.21 -2.43 -10.16
N ARG A 393 12.97 -2.37 -8.85
CA ARG A 393 13.22 -1.16 -8.07
C ARG A 393 14.70 -0.75 -8.13
N LEU A 394 15.60 -1.69 -7.86
CA LEU A 394 17.05 -1.43 -7.95
C LEU A 394 17.46 -0.83 -9.29
N ARG A 395 16.89 -1.31 -10.39
CA ARG A 395 17.21 -0.79 -11.74
C ARG A 395 16.66 0.61 -11.96
N GLN A 396 15.55 0.94 -11.35
CA GLN A 396 14.96 2.27 -11.41
C GLN A 396 15.80 3.29 -10.63
N ASP A 397 16.22 2.93 -9.42
CA ASP A 397 17.08 3.80 -8.59
C ASP A 397 18.44 4.02 -9.27
N TYR A 398 19.00 2.98 -9.86
CA TYR A 398 20.19 3.11 -10.71
C TYR A 398 20.00 4.10 -11.85
N LEU A 399 18.86 4.06 -12.55
CA LEU A 399 18.56 4.96 -13.67
C LEU A 399 18.43 6.43 -13.20
N HIS A 400 17.89 6.68 -12.02
CA HIS A 400 17.86 8.00 -11.40
C HIS A 400 19.27 8.53 -11.16
N GLY A 401 20.14 7.75 -10.54
CA GLY A 401 21.54 8.14 -10.33
C GLY A 401 22.29 8.35 -11.63
N GLN A 402 22.03 7.51 -12.62
CA GLN A 402 22.68 7.60 -13.94
C GLN A 402 22.49 8.94 -14.63
N GLY A 403 21.29 9.52 -14.53
CA GLY A 403 20.96 10.82 -15.13
C GLY A 403 21.62 12.00 -14.42
N LEU A 404 21.98 11.83 -13.16
CA LEU A 404 22.52 12.89 -12.31
C LEU A 404 24.07 12.98 -12.36
N ILE A 405 24.74 11.85 -12.63
CA ILE A 405 26.21 11.80 -12.63
C ILE A 405 26.75 11.92 -14.05
N SER A 406 27.57 12.94 -14.28
CA SER A 406 28.19 13.13 -15.57
C SER A 406 29.39 12.18 -15.79
N GLY A 407 29.30 11.34 -16.77
CA GLY A 407 30.33 10.94 -17.66
C GLY A 407 31.25 9.78 -17.36
N PHE A 408 32.53 10.02 -17.50
CA PHE A 408 33.56 9.05 -17.81
C PHE A 408 33.88 8.03 -16.70
N ASP A 409 33.82 8.44 -15.43
CA ASP A 409 34.06 7.59 -14.25
C ASP A 409 33.03 6.49 -14.07
N TYR A 410 31.84 6.70 -14.64
CA TYR A 410 30.74 5.79 -14.63
C TYR A 410 30.99 4.46 -15.36
N LEU A 411 31.68 4.50 -16.52
CA LEU A 411 31.89 3.28 -17.32
C LEU A 411 32.96 2.35 -16.73
N GLU A 412 33.98 2.92 -16.09
CA GLU A 412 34.99 2.13 -15.36
C GLU A 412 34.44 1.57 -14.06
N ALA A 413 33.67 2.35 -13.34
CA ALA A 413 33.05 1.95 -12.05
C ALA A 413 31.94 0.91 -12.19
N ILE A 414 31.20 0.85 -13.32
CA ILE A 414 30.21 -0.22 -13.57
C ILE A 414 30.87 -1.59 -13.69
N ALA A 415 32.05 -1.67 -14.28
CA ALA A 415 32.76 -2.95 -14.42
C ALA A 415 33.04 -3.59 -13.03
N ASP A 416 33.21 -2.76 -12.00
CA ASP A 416 33.56 -3.18 -10.65
C ASP A 416 32.36 -3.16 -9.68
N ASN A 417 31.10 -2.89 -10.15
CA ASN A 417 29.91 -2.69 -9.30
C ASN A 417 30.09 -1.62 -8.20
N ASN A 418 30.92 -0.62 -8.42
CA ASN A 418 31.28 0.39 -7.41
C ASN A 418 31.01 1.83 -7.89
N SER A 419 30.08 2.04 -8.82
CA SER A 419 29.68 3.40 -9.22
C SER A 419 28.78 4.04 -8.16
N ALA A 420 28.79 5.39 -8.09
CA ALA A 420 27.93 6.13 -7.19
C ALA A 420 26.43 5.81 -7.41
N SER A 421 26.00 5.59 -8.69
CA SER A 421 24.62 5.17 -9.00
C SER A 421 24.29 3.78 -8.49
N VAL A 422 25.24 2.82 -8.54
CA VAL A 422 25.05 1.47 -7.99
C VAL A 422 24.97 1.54 -6.46
N ASN A 423 25.86 2.30 -5.83
CA ASN A 423 25.86 2.48 -4.38
C ASN A 423 24.57 3.13 -3.91
N MET A 424 24.14 4.22 -4.53
CA MET A 424 22.85 4.86 -4.25
C MET A 424 21.68 3.88 -4.37
N ALA A 425 21.66 3.06 -5.43
CA ALA A 425 20.59 2.07 -5.62
C ALA A 425 20.61 0.97 -4.54
N LEU A 426 21.80 0.54 -4.08
CA LEU A 426 21.96 -0.41 -2.98
C LEU A 426 21.57 0.22 -1.64
N ASP A 427 21.90 1.49 -1.41
CA ASP A 427 21.49 2.23 -0.21
C ASP A 427 19.96 2.35 -0.13
N ARG A 428 19.32 2.59 -1.27
CA ARG A 428 17.85 2.54 -1.33
C ARG A 428 17.30 1.16 -1.01
N VAL A 429 17.96 0.08 -1.50
CA VAL A 429 17.53 -1.30 -1.16
C VAL A 429 17.66 -1.56 0.33
N ARG A 430 18.72 -1.08 0.99
CA ARG A 430 18.89 -1.15 2.46
C ARG A 430 17.75 -0.45 3.18
N GLN A 431 17.52 0.81 2.83
CA GLN A 431 16.47 1.63 3.42
C GLN A 431 15.08 1.03 3.17
N LEU A 432 14.81 0.55 1.94
CA LEU A 432 13.54 -0.10 1.58
C LEU A 432 13.32 -1.40 2.35
N ALA A 433 14.37 -2.19 2.58
CA ALA A 433 14.27 -3.41 3.38
C ALA A 433 13.90 -3.10 4.84
N ALA A 434 14.52 -2.08 5.43
CA ALA A 434 14.13 -1.60 6.77
C ALA A 434 12.67 -1.11 6.78
N HIS A 435 12.26 -0.33 5.78
CA HIS A 435 10.90 0.20 5.64
C HIS A 435 9.84 -0.91 5.58
N GLU A 436 9.99 -1.87 4.66
CA GLU A 436 9.00 -2.93 4.49
C GLU A 436 8.95 -3.88 5.69
N VAL A 437 10.07 -4.11 6.36
CA VAL A 437 10.09 -4.85 7.63
C VAL A 437 9.38 -4.05 8.72
N GLY A 438 9.54 -2.73 8.78
CA GLY A 438 8.82 -1.87 9.71
C GLY A 438 7.30 -2.06 9.66
N HIS A 439 6.72 -2.23 8.45
CA HIS A 439 5.30 -2.58 8.31
C HIS A 439 4.95 -3.91 8.97
N THR A 440 5.84 -4.89 8.88
CA THR A 440 5.63 -6.21 9.49
C THR A 440 5.92 -6.24 11.00
N LEU A 441 6.50 -5.16 11.54
CA LEU A 441 6.67 -4.93 12.98
C LEU A 441 5.50 -4.13 13.59
N GLY A 442 4.54 -3.68 12.76
CA GLY A 442 3.34 -2.99 13.20
C GLY A 442 3.34 -1.48 12.97
N PHE A 443 4.21 -0.94 12.09
CA PHE A 443 4.29 0.51 11.87
C PHE A 443 3.68 0.95 10.53
N PRO A 444 2.86 2.00 10.51
CA PRO A 444 2.44 2.70 9.30
C PRO A 444 3.54 3.65 8.81
N HIS A 445 3.32 4.29 7.66
CA HIS A 445 4.19 5.38 7.21
C HIS A 445 4.22 6.54 8.20
N ASN A 446 5.35 7.25 8.24
CA ASN A 446 5.47 8.54 8.92
C ASN A 446 6.02 9.60 7.96
N TYR A 447 5.14 10.39 7.38
CA TYR A 447 5.44 11.40 6.34
C TYR A 447 6.02 12.71 6.87
N LEU A 448 6.28 12.84 8.17
CA LEU A 448 6.94 14.02 8.74
C LEU A 448 8.46 13.90 8.79
N SER A 449 9.00 12.72 8.52
CA SER A 449 10.43 12.43 8.76
C SER A 449 11.38 13.32 7.98
N SER A 450 11.03 13.71 6.75
CA SER A 450 11.81 14.64 5.94
C SER A 450 12.02 16.00 6.64
N SER A 451 11.05 16.46 7.44
CA SER A 451 11.11 17.74 8.15
C SER A 451 12.04 17.75 9.37
N TYR A 452 12.44 16.58 9.87
CA TYR A 452 13.36 16.42 10.99
C TYR A 452 14.50 15.43 10.67
N ASP A 453 15.29 15.74 9.65
CA ASP A 453 16.54 15.06 9.26
C ASP A 453 16.38 13.58 8.86
N ARG A 454 15.23 13.20 8.33
CA ARG A 454 14.97 11.84 7.85
C ARG A 454 15.10 10.79 8.97
N GLU A 455 14.60 11.11 10.16
CA GLU A 455 14.69 10.28 11.38
C GLU A 455 13.62 9.19 11.49
N SER A 456 13.10 8.73 10.36
CA SER A 456 12.28 7.51 10.27
C SER A 456 12.48 6.78 8.96
N VAL A 457 12.71 5.47 9.02
CA VAL A 457 12.71 4.63 7.81
C VAL A 457 11.29 4.41 7.26
N MET A 458 10.26 4.75 8.04
CA MET A 458 8.86 4.59 7.63
C MET A 458 8.34 5.72 6.74
N ASP A 459 9.20 6.64 6.31
CA ASP A 459 8.92 7.64 5.28
C ASP A 459 9.13 7.08 3.87
N TYR A 460 8.66 7.83 2.88
CA TYR A 460 8.98 7.66 1.47
C TYR A 460 10.02 8.70 1.03
N PRO A 461 11.33 8.48 1.25
CA PRO A 461 12.34 9.46 0.92
C PRO A 461 12.62 9.48 -0.60
N ALA A 462 12.78 10.68 -1.17
CA ALA A 462 13.55 10.85 -2.40
C ALA A 462 15.05 10.70 -2.10
N PRO A 463 15.90 10.38 -3.08
CA PRO A 463 17.34 10.50 -2.88
C PRO A 463 17.70 11.95 -2.56
N LEU A 464 18.42 12.18 -1.46
CA LEU A 464 19.00 13.50 -1.20
C LEU A 464 20.21 13.68 -2.13
N VAL A 465 20.09 14.62 -3.02
CA VAL A 465 21.16 14.96 -3.97
C VAL A 465 21.87 16.22 -3.48
N GLU A 466 23.14 16.13 -3.18
CA GLU A 466 23.93 17.28 -2.72
C GLU A 466 24.69 17.92 -3.88
N ILE A 467 24.97 19.22 -3.78
CA ILE A 467 25.81 19.95 -4.71
C ILE A 467 27.10 20.31 -3.98
N THR A 468 28.22 19.81 -4.45
CA THR A 468 29.54 20.07 -3.86
C THR A 468 29.97 21.53 -4.07
N ALA A 469 31.00 21.99 -3.33
CA ALA A 469 31.51 23.36 -3.43
C ALA A 469 32.06 23.69 -4.83
N ASP A 470 32.47 22.71 -5.63
CA ASP A 470 32.89 22.86 -7.02
C ASP A 470 31.74 22.68 -8.03
N GLY A 471 30.48 22.64 -7.56
CA GLY A 471 29.30 22.64 -8.41
C GLY A 471 28.95 21.27 -9.03
N LYS A 472 29.46 20.17 -8.47
CA LYS A 472 29.16 18.82 -8.93
C LYS A 472 28.10 18.16 -8.05
N ILE A 473 27.42 17.17 -8.62
CA ILE A 473 26.44 16.36 -7.90
C ILE A 473 27.14 15.30 -7.06
N ASP A 474 26.72 15.16 -5.81
CA ASP A 474 27.12 14.11 -4.89
C ASP A 474 25.89 13.29 -4.43
N LEU A 475 25.99 11.96 -4.57
CA LEU A 475 24.98 10.97 -4.19
C LEU A 475 25.39 10.15 -2.96
N SER A 476 26.52 10.48 -2.33
CA SER A 476 27.06 9.67 -1.22
C SER A 476 26.17 9.63 0.01
N ASN A 477 25.30 10.61 0.17
CA ASN A 477 24.33 10.74 1.29
C ASN A 477 22.87 10.61 0.85
N ALA A 478 22.63 9.98 -0.31
CA ALA A 478 21.30 9.93 -0.92
C ALA A 478 20.24 9.31 0.00
N TYR A 479 20.61 8.27 0.77
CA TYR A 479 19.72 7.61 1.72
C TYR A 479 20.41 7.41 3.06
N VAL A 480 19.64 7.61 4.14
CA VAL A 480 20.11 7.36 5.51
C VAL A 480 20.36 5.86 5.71
N GLN A 481 21.52 5.52 6.31
CA GLN A 481 21.96 4.13 6.51
C GLN A 481 21.90 3.73 8.00
N ARG A 482 20.77 3.96 8.65
CA ARG A 482 20.49 3.65 10.04
C ARG A 482 19.00 3.66 10.31
N ILE A 483 18.61 3.16 11.47
CA ILE A 483 17.26 3.36 12.00
C ILE A 483 17.14 4.79 12.56
N GLY A 484 15.99 5.44 12.37
CA GLY A 484 15.77 6.80 12.85
C GLY A 484 15.42 6.90 14.32
N GLU A 485 15.56 8.09 14.90
CA GLU A 485 15.22 8.33 16.31
C GLU A 485 13.71 8.21 16.55
N TYR A 486 12.87 8.59 15.57
CA TYR A 486 11.43 8.35 15.67
C TYR A 486 11.11 6.85 15.70
N ASP A 487 11.79 6.05 14.88
CA ASP A 487 11.58 4.60 14.85
C ASP A 487 11.92 3.94 16.18
N LYS A 488 12.97 4.45 16.88
CA LYS A 488 13.31 4.01 18.23
C LYS A 488 12.21 4.33 19.23
N LEU A 489 11.60 5.54 19.15
CA LEU A 489 10.45 5.90 19.98
C LEU A 489 9.25 4.99 19.70
N ALA A 490 8.95 4.70 18.43
CA ALA A 490 7.84 3.84 18.04
C ALA A 490 8.04 2.39 18.54
N ILE A 491 9.25 1.84 18.44
CA ILE A 491 9.60 0.53 19.03
C ILE A 491 9.49 0.57 20.55
N ARG A 492 10.00 1.60 21.22
CA ARG A 492 9.86 1.73 22.68
C ARG A 492 8.37 1.74 23.08
N TYR A 493 7.56 2.57 22.43
CA TYR A 493 6.11 2.60 22.69
C TYR A 493 5.47 1.22 22.50
N SER A 494 5.84 0.49 21.44
CA SER A 494 5.20 -0.77 21.09
C SER A 494 5.72 -1.98 21.89
N TYR A 495 7.03 -2.04 22.16
CA TYR A 495 7.71 -3.25 22.66
C TYR A 495 8.39 -3.11 24.01
N GLU A 496 8.70 -1.90 24.52
CA GLU A 496 9.40 -1.75 25.78
C GLU A 496 8.64 -2.46 26.91
N GLN A 497 9.34 -3.33 27.63
CA GLN A 497 8.80 -4.03 28.78
C GLN A 497 9.26 -3.32 30.04
N PHE A 498 8.29 -2.75 30.77
CA PHE A 498 8.52 -2.04 32.02
C PHE A 498 8.74 -2.99 33.20
N PRO A 499 9.46 -2.56 34.23
CA PRO A 499 9.71 -3.37 35.44
C PRO A 499 8.41 -3.83 36.09
N PRO A 500 8.39 -4.98 36.77
CA PRO A 500 7.24 -5.45 37.52
C PRO A 500 6.73 -4.41 38.54
N GLY A 501 5.43 -4.07 38.45
CA GLY A 501 4.79 -3.08 39.30
C GLY A 501 4.80 -1.64 38.79
N ALA A 502 5.42 -1.36 37.66
CA ALA A 502 5.26 -0.08 36.98
C ALA A 502 3.83 0.06 36.41
N ASP A 503 3.31 1.28 36.40
CA ASP A 503 2.08 1.62 35.70
C ASP A 503 2.40 1.80 34.20
N GLU A 504 1.97 0.83 33.39
CA GLU A 504 2.25 0.84 31.95
C GLU A 504 1.73 2.10 31.26
N ALA A 505 0.53 2.58 31.65
CA ALA A 505 -0.05 3.77 31.04
C ALA A 505 0.76 5.04 31.34
N GLU A 506 1.28 5.15 32.58
CA GLU A 506 2.16 6.25 32.99
C GLU A 506 3.51 6.21 32.22
N GLU A 507 4.11 5.04 32.07
CA GLU A 507 5.39 4.89 31.36
C GLU A 507 5.22 5.17 29.86
N LEU A 508 4.13 4.70 29.23
CA LEU A 508 3.84 4.99 27.83
C LEU A 508 3.58 6.50 27.60
N ALA A 509 2.91 7.17 28.57
CA ALA A 509 2.71 8.61 28.50
C ALA A 509 4.04 9.39 28.49
N LYS A 510 5.07 8.91 29.19
CA LYS A 510 6.43 9.51 29.18
C LYS A 510 7.07 9.39 27.80
N ILE A 511 6.92 8.25 27.11
CA ILE A 511 7.45 8.06 25.76
C ILE A 511 6.74 9.00 24.77
N VAL A 512 5.42 9.15 24.90
CA VAL A 512 4.65 10.10 24.09
C VAL A 512 5.12 11.54 24.36
N GLN A 513 5.32 11.91 25.63
CA GLN A 513 5.81 13.25 25.98
C GLN A 513 7.22 13.51 25.43
N GLU A 514 8.11 12.51 25.47
CA GLU A 514 9.45 12.61 24.84
C GLU A 514 9.35 12.90 23.33
N SER A 515 8.42 12.26 22.62
CA SER A 515 8.14 12.54 21.19
C SER A 515 7.73 14.02 20.98
N LEU A 516 6.86 14.56 21.83
CA LEU A 516 6.43 15.95 21.76
C LEU A 516 7.56 16.92 22.07
N ASP A 517 8.35 16.64 23.12
CA ASP A 517 9.46 17.49 23.57
C ASP A 517 10.62 17.56 22.58
N THR A 518 10.85 16.48 21.85
CA THR A 518 11.91 16.37 20.83
C THR A 518 11.47 16.80 19.43
N GLY A 519 10.16 16.98 19.20
CA GLY A 519 9.60 17.28 17.88
C GLY A 519 9.59 16.11 16.90
N LEU A 520 9.87 14.89 17.36
CA LEU A 520 9.80 13.68 16.57
C LEU A 520 8.33 13.23 16.48
N LEU A 521 7.56 13.91 15.63
CA LEU A 521 6.12 13.73 15.52
C LEU A 521 5.74 12.70 14.48
N PHE A 522 4.47 12.28 14.55
CA PHE A 522 3.89 11.28 13.65
C PHE A 522 2.77 11.87 12.79
N MET A 523 2.82 11.55 11.49
CA MET A 523 1.73 11.81 10.56
C MET A 523 1.67 10.71 9.49
N ALA A 524 0.60 9.94 9.51
CA ALA A 524 0.30 8.95 8.47
C ALA A 524 -1.11 9.18 7.96
N HIS A 525 -1.29 10.01 6.99
CA HIS A 525 -2.62 10.26 6.48
C HIS A 525 -2.72 9.87 5.01
N ASN A 526 -3.67 9.00 4.69
CA ASN A 526 -3.96 8.62 3.30
C ASN A 526 -4.36 9.81 2.42
N ASN A 527 -4.63 10.98 3.02
CA ASN A 527 -4.97 12.22 2.32
C ASN A 527 -3.75 13.10 2.02
N ASN A 528 -2.54 12.70 2.43
CA ASN A 528 -1.30 13.34 1.96
C ASN A 528 -0.94 12.86 0.55
N ASN A 529 -1.97 12.51 -0.23
CA ASN A 529 -1.86 12.17 -1.62
C ASN A 529 -1.38 13.39 -2.41
N PHE A 530 -0.57 13.13 -3.41
CA PHE A 530 0.20 13.98 -4.28
C PHE A 530 -0.43 15.28 -4.74
N LEU A 531 -1.74 15.29 -5.00
CA LEU A 531 -2.46 16.46 -5.47
C LEU A 531 -3.42 16.95 -4.39
N GLY A 532 -3.41 18.26 -4.13
CA GLY A 532 -4.35 18.87 -3.23
C GLY A 532 -4.12 18.68 -1.73
N ALA A 533 -3.09 17.93 -1.31
CA ALA A 533 -2.69 17.87 0.10
C ALA A 533 -2.40 19.27 0.66
N GLY A 534 -2.56 19.44 1.95
CA GLY A 534 -2.44 20.74 2.59
C GLY A 534 -1.67 20.75 3.89
N HIS A 535 -0.97 19.67 4.25
CA HIS A 535 -0.08 19.67 5.40
C HIS A 535 1.31 20.13 4.98
N GLN A 536 1.86 21.15 5.64
CA GLN A 536 3.11 21.78 5.27
C GLN A 536 4.29 20.80 5.16
N PHE A 537 4.40 19.84 6.08
CA PHE A 537 5.57 18.99 6.22
C PHE A 537 5.33 17.50 5.92
N ALA A 538 4.09 17.11 5.67
CA ALA A 538 3.78 15.71 5.41
C ALA A 538 3.69 15.44 3.90
N GLY A 539 4.82 15.57 3.23
CA GLY A 539 5.01 15.22 1.81
C GLY A 539 5.36 13.76 1.62
N VAL A 540 5.53 13.36 0.37
CA VAL A 540 6.06 12.06 -0.01
C VAL A 540 7.10 12.23 -1.11
N TRP A 541 8.22 11.51 -0.99
CA TRP A 541 9.40 11.63 -1.86
C TRP A 541 9.97 13.06 -1.89
N ASP A 542 10.01 13.68 -0.73
CA ASP A 542 10.57 15.01 -0.49
C ASP A 542 11.77 14.93 0.46
N ASN A 543 12.46 16.03 0.56
CA ASN A 543 13.57 16.22 1.47
C ASN A 543 13.53 17.64 2.06
N GLY A 544 14.22 17.79 3.19
CA GLY A 544 14.45 19.08 3.84
C GLY A 544 13.34 19.55 4.76
N SER A 545 13.72 20.33 5.77
CA SER A 545 12.81 20.97 6.72
C SER A 545 12.08 22.19 6.15
N ASN A 546 12.55 22.74 5.03
CA ASN A 546 11.88 23.77 4.23
C ASN A 546 11.67 23.23 2.82
N LEU A 547 10.45 22.84 2.50
CA LEU A 547 10.11 22.19 1.23
C LEU A 547 10.28 23.11 0.02
N VAL A 548 10.13 24.42 0.22
CA VAL A 548 10.25 25.44 -0.84
C VAL A 548 11.73 25.65 -1.20
N ASP A 549 12.59 25.84 -0.20
CA ASP A 549 14.04 25.99 -0.43
C ASP A 549 14.63 24.71 -1.03
N HIS A 550 14.11 23.54 -0.61
CA HIS A 550 14.55 22.28 -1.22
C HIS A 550 14.06 22.16 -2.67
N LEU A 551 12.88 22.67 -3.03
CA LEU A 551 12.47 22.73 -4.45
C LEU A 551 13.41 23.62 -5.28
N LYS A 552 13.84 24.78 -4.75
CA LYS A 552 14.85 25.61 -5.40
C LYS A 552 16.16 24.84 -5.62
N HIS A 553 16.56 24.04 -4.64
CA HIS A 553 17.71 23.15 -4.73
C HIS A 553 17.55 22.08 -5.82
N GLU A 554 16.40 21.38 -5.87
CA GLU A 554 16.13 20.33 -6.87
C GLU A 554 16.04 20.91 -8.31
N ILE A 555 15.59 22.15 -8.47
CA ILE A 555 15.63 22.89 -9.73
C ILE A 555 17.09 23.10 -10.17
N GLU A 556 17.99 23.44 -9.25
CA GLU A 556 19.41 23.61 -9.53
C GLU A 556 20.12 22.28 -9.85
N VAL A 557 19.81 21.19 -9.09
CA VAL A 557 20.28 19.83 -9.39
C VAL A 557 19.89 19.43 -10.81
N ARG A 558 18.62 19.65 -11.18
CA ARG A 558 18.12 19.38 -12.54
C ARG A 558 18.90 20.16 -13.60
N ARG A 559 19.17 21.44 -13.35
CA ARG A 559 19.94 22.28 -14.28
C ARG A 559 21.34 21.72 -14.51
N ILE A 560 22.07 21.41 -13.44
CA ILE A 560 23.43 20.82 -13.50
C ILE A 560 23.42 19.51 -14.28
N GLY A 561 22.45 18.62 -14.00
CA GLY A 561 22.30 17.35 -14.70
C GLY A 561 22.04 17.51 -16.21
N LEU A 562 21.17 18.47 -16.59
CA LEU A 562 20.88 18.74 -18.00
C LEU A 562 22.07 19.36 -18.73
N GLU A 563 22.87 20.22 -18.08
CA GLU A 563 24.10 20.80 -18.65
C GLU A 563 25.18 19.73 -18.95
N SER A 564 25.23 18.69 -18.11
CA SER A 564 26.16 17.57 -18.26
C SER A 564 25.64 16.42 -19.12
N PHE A 565 24.37 16.50 -19.58
CA PHE A 565 23.73 15.42 -20.32
C PHE A 565 24.40 15.15 -21.67
N GLY A 566 24.74 13.87 -21.91
CA GLY A 566 25.43 13.50 -23.17
C GLY A 566 25.50 11.98 -23.39
N PRO A 567 26.13 11.56 -24.51
CA PRO A 567 26.25 10.15 -24.88
C PRO A 567 27.02 9.28 -23.87
N SER A 568 27.84 9.90 -23.01
CA SER A 568 28.57 9.21 -21.94
C SER A 568 27.70 8.64 -20.82
N LEU A 569 26.44 9.01 -20.79
CA LEU A 569 25.48 8.47 -19.82
C LEU A 569 25.02 7.04 -20.15
N ILE A 570 25.30 6.54 -21.33
CA ILE A 570 24.99 5.16 -21.74
C ILE A 570 26.28 4.46 -22.22
N ARG A 571 26.27 3.13 -22.23
CA ARG A 571 27.43 2.31 -22.59
C ARG A 571 27.74 2.42 -24.08
N ASN A 572 29.03 2.28 -24.42
CA ASN A 572 29.43 2.13 -25.81
C ASN A 572 28.73 0.92 -26.45
N GLY A 573 28.06 1.14 -27.60
CA GLY A 573 27.30 0.12 -28.31
C GLY A 573 25.81 0.04 -27.93
N GLU A 574 25.37 0.77 -26.93
CA GLU A 574 23.93 0.93 -26.67
C GLU A 574 23.29 1.89 -27.69
N PRO A 575 22.03 1.66 -28.09
CA PRO A 575 21.32 2.59 -28.96
C PRO A 575 21.19 3.97 -28.30
N LEU A 576 21.50 5.05 -29.04
CA LEU A 576 21.34 6.42 -28.53
C LEU A 576 19.90 6.74 -28.06
N SER A 577 18.90 6.05 -28.61
CA SER A 577 17.50 6.20 -28.15
C SER A 577 17.29 5.81 -26.68
N THR A 578 18.21 5.06 -26.04
CA THR A 578 18.20 4.77 -24.60
C THR A 578 18.43 6.02 -23.75
N LEU A 579 19.02 7.07 -24.30
CA LEU A 579 19.17 8.36 -23.61
C LEU A 579 17.84 8.98 -23.20
N GLU A 580 16.74 8.71 -23.92
CA GLU A 580 15.41 9.17 -23.51
C GLU A 580 14.98 8.60 -22.14
N TYR A 581 15.36 7.35 -21.85
CA TYR A 581 15.03 6.72 -20.57
C TYR A 581 15.83 7.33 -19.40
N VAL A 582 17.04 7.83 -19.69
CA VAL A 582 17.85 8.56 -18.71
C VAL A 582 17.40 10.01 -18.58
N LEU A 583 16.99 10.64 -19.68
CA LEU A 583 16.49 12.01 -19.70
C LEU A 583 15.19 12.17 -18.90
N LEU A 584 14.29 11.21 -18.96
CA LEU A 584 12.98 11.32 -18.34
C LEU A 584 13.06 11.57 -16.82
N PRO A 585 13.73 10.74 -15.99
CA PRO A 585 13.86 11.01 -14.55
C PRO A 585 14.63 12.29 -14.27
N LEU A 586 15.63 12.64 -15.07
CA LEU A 586 16.41 13.87 -14.94
C LEU A 586 15.56 15.12 -15.25
N TYR A 587 14.88 15.14 -16.39
CA TYR A 587 14.01 16.27 -16.76
C TYR A 587 12.89 16.51 -15.77
N MET A 588 12.35 15.43 -15.20
CA MET A 588 11.29 15.45 -14.20
C MET A 588 11.80 15.38 -12.76
N HIS A 589 13.09 15.62 -12.52
CA HIS A 589 13.72 15.45 -11.20
C HIS A 589 12.99 16.21 -10.08
N HIS A 590 12.61 17.45 -10.33
CA HIS A 590 11.91 18.36 -9.43
C HIS A 590 10.49 17.91 -9.04
N ARG A 591 9.88 16.94 -9.72
CA ARG A 591 8.43 16.68 -9.69
C ARG A 591 7.85 16.33 -8.32
N PHE A 592 8.59 15.59 -7.51
CA PHE A 592 8.12 15.17 -6.18
C PHE A 592 8.27 16.30 -5.17
N GLN A 593 9.39 16.97 -5.18
CA GLN A 593 9.61 18.13 -4.32
C GLN A 593 8.64 19.28 -4.65
N LEU A 594 8.30 19.46 -5.94
CA LEU A 594 7.26 20.40 -6.37
C LEU A 594 5.90 20.05 -5.73
N ASN A 595 5.53 18.78 -5.69
CA ASN A 595 4.29 18.35 -5.06
C ASN A 595 4.25 18.76 -3.58
N SER A 596 5.35 18.51 -2.87
CA SER A 596 5.46 18.81 -1.44
C SER A 596 5.53 20.31 -1.18
N ALA A 597 6.32 21.07 -1.95
CA ALA A 597 6.38 22.53 -1.83
C ALA A 597 5.02 23.20 -2.09
N ALA A 598 4.28 22.71 -3.08
CA ALA A 598 2.93 23.21 -3.38
C ALA A 598 1.94 23.00 -2.24
N GLN A 599 2.19 22.11 -1.26
CA GLN A 599 1.32 21.93 -0.10
C GLN A 599 1.28 23.17 0.80
N SER A 600 2.31 24.02 0.77
CA SER A 600 2.31 25.30 1.48
C SER A 600 1.27 26.29 0.92
N ILE A 601 0.92 26.22 -0.37
CA ILE A 601 -0.06 27.12 -1.00
C ILE A 601 -1.48 26.76 -0.52
N GLY A 602 -2.12 27.65 0.25
CA GLY A 602 -3.38 27.35 0.92
C GLY A 602 -3.24 26.19 1.91
N GLY A 603 -2.06 26.03 2.50
CA GLY A 603 -1.73 24.94 3.41
C GLY A 603 -1.91 25.27 4.88
N ALA A 604 -1.71 24.25 5.72
CA ALA A 604 -1.76 24.35 7.16
C ALA A 604 -0.78 23.39 7.83
N ASP A 605 -0.26 23.76 8.99
CA ASP A 605 0.36 22.84 9.94
C ASP A 605 -0.73 22.32 10.89
N TYR A 606 -0.97 21.03 10.91
CA TYR A 606 -1.89 20.37 11.83
C TYR A 606 -1.29 19.09 12.39
N LYS A 607 -1.71 18.71 13.59
CA LYS A 607 -1.11 17.63 14.36
C LYS A 607 -2.17 16.69 14.91
N TYR A 608 -1.79 15.45 15.16
CA TYR A 608 -2.63 14.52 15.93
C TYR A 608 -2.54 14.90 17.41
N THR A 609 -3.48 15.73 17.86
CA THR A 609 -3.50 16.28 19.21
C THR A 609 -4.53 15.61 20.08
N VAL A 610 -4.24 15.55 21.38
CA VAL A 610 -5.21 15.15 22.40
C VAL A 610 -5.37 16.27 23.43
N ARG A 611 -6.51 16.33 24.09
CA ARG A 611 -6.76 17.36 25.09
C ARG A 611 -5.73 17.29 26.22
N GLY A 612 -5.02 18.40 26.44
CA GLY A 612 -4.05 18.55 27.54
C GLY A 612 -2.60 18.26 27.16
N ASP A 613 -2.29 17.94 25.89
CA ASP A 613 -0.93 17.68 25.42
C ASP A 613 -0.11 18.92 25.07
N GLY A 614 -0.73 20.12 25.15
CA GLY A 614 -0.06 21.39 24.94
C GLY A 614 0.27 21.75 23.48
N GLN A 615 -0.03 20.88 22.52
CA GLN A 615 0.21 21.16 21.11
C GLN A 615 -0.80 22.18 20.55
N ILE A 616 -0.35 22.96 19.54
CA ILE A 616 -1.24 23.74 18.68
C ILE A 616 -1.84 22.80 17.65
N PRO A 617 -3.17 22.56 17.65
CA PRO A 617 -3.75 21.54 16.81
C PRO A 617 -3.79 21.90 15.31
N PHE A 618 -3.84 23.20 14.99
CA PHE A 618 -3.99 23.71 13.64
C PHE A 618 -3.49 25.15 13.53
N ALA A 619 -2.71 25.45 12.50
CA ALA A 619 -2.29 26.78 12.12
C ALA A 619 -2.25 26.91 10.59
N ILE A 620 -2.80 28.00 10.03
CA ILE A 620 -2.61 28.32 8.61
C ILE A 620 -1.14 28.73 8.43
N ILE A 621 -0.52 28.29 7.33
CA ILE A 621 0.87 28.63 6.99
C ILE A 621 1.01 30.13 6.81
N ASP A 622 2.16 30.69 7.23
CA ASP A 622 2.47 32.10 7.08
C ASP A 622 2.28 32.60 5.64
N ALA A 623 1.74 33.80 5.49
CA ALA A 623 1.39 34.36 4.19
C ALA A 623 2.61 34.57 3.27
N GLU A 624 3.76 34.96 3.82
CA GLU A 624 5.00 35.14 3.05
C GLU A 624 5.53 33.78 2.55
N GLU A 625 5.48 32.76 3.38
CA GLU A 625 5.88 31.42 3.00
C GLU A 625 4.96 30.83 1.91
N GLN A 626 3.65 31.06 1.99
CA GLN A 626 2.70 30.66 0.94
C GLN A 626 3.01 31.36 -0.38
N ARG A 627 3.36 32.66 -0.37
CA ARG A 627 3.73 33.42 -1.56
C ARG A 627 5.07 32.94 -2.14
N ASP A 628 6.08 32.66 -1.30
CA ASP A 628 7.36 32.10 -1.76
C ASP A 628 7.16 30.72 -2.40
N ALA A 629 6.32 29.87 -1.81
CA ALA A 629 5.93 28.60 -2.39
C ALA A 629 5.25 28.76 -3.77
N LEU A 630 4.33 29.71 -3.89
CA LEU A 630 3.65 30.02 -5.15
C LEU A 630 4.67 30.47 -6.21
N GLU A 631 5.54 31.43 -5.91
CA GLU A 631 6.55 31.93 -6.86
C GLU A 631 7.52 30.82 -7.29
N THR A 632 7.94 29.98 -6.35
CA THR A 632 8.85 28.85 -6.66
C THR A 632 8.18 27.80 -7.55
N VAL A 633 6.92 27.44 -7.28
CA VAL A 633 6.15 26.52 -8.13
C VAL A 633 5.91 27.15 -9.50
N LEU A 634 5.56 28.44 -9.58
CA LEU A 634 5.35 29.15 -10.85
C LEU A 634 6.63 29.24 -11.69
N SER A 635 7.81 29.31 -11.06
CA SER A 635 9.09 29.35 -11.79
C SER A 635 9.30 28.14 -12.69
N THR A 636 8.70 27.00 -12.36
CA THR A 636 8.76 25.77 -13.18
C THR A 636 7.88 25.82 -14.44
N LEU A 637 7.08 26.87 -14.62
CA LEU A 637 6.32 27.16 -15.84
C LEU A 637 7.07 28.09 -16.78
N SER A 638 8.22 28.63 -16.38
CA SER A 638 9.01 29.51 -17.25
C SER A 638 9.51 28.79 -18.49
N VAL A 639 9.59 29.51 -19.59
CA VAL A 639 10.12 28.99 -20.85
C VAL A 639 11.54 28.47 -20.68
N ASP A 640 12.38 29.17 -19.92
CA ASP A 640 13.76 28.76 -19.64
C ASP A 640 13.83 27.42 -18.91
N PHE A 641 12.99 27.22 -17.89
CA PHE A 641 12.94 25.95 -17.16
C PHE A 641 12.50 24.79 -18.06
N LEU A 642 11.53 25.00 -18.94
CA LEU A 642 10.96 23.97 -19.80
C LEU A 642 11.83 23.65 -21.03
N THR A 643 12.74 24.56 -21.40
CA THR A 643 13.59 24.43 -22.59
C THR A 643 14.57 23.27 -22.46
N LEU A 644 14.52 22.32 -23.41
CA LEU A 644 15.60 21.35 -23.62
C LEU A 644 16.63 21.93 -24.59
N PRO A 645 17.91 21.97 -24.23
CA PRO A 645 18.97 22.45 -25.10
C PRO A 645 19.07 21.66 -26.44
N ARG A 646 19.41 22.33 -27.51
CA ARG A 646 19.50 21.76 -28.85
C ARG A 646 20.42 20.55 -28.94
N ASN A 647 21.54 20.58 -28.22
CA ASN A 647 22.47 19.46 -28.14
C ASN A 647 21.85 18.19 -27.56
N ILE A 648 20.86 18.30 -26.66
CA ILE A 648 20.12 17.14 -26.13
C ILE A 648 19.12 16.64 -27.18
N LEU A 649 18.39 17.55 -27.83
CA LEU A 649 17.40 17.18 -28.85
C LEU A 649 18.01 16.43 -30.01
N ASP A 650 19.20 16.83 -30.44
CA ASP A 650 19.93 16.22 -31.55
C ASP A 650 20.53 14.83 -31.18
N LEU A 651 20.56 14.44 -29.92
CA LEU A 651 21.11 13.15 -29.46
C LEU A 651 20.11 12.01 -29.40
N ILE A 652 18.83 12.29 -29.43
CA ILE A 652 17.77 11.27 -29.18
C ILE A 652 17.09 10.88 -30.49
N PRO A 653 17.59 9.83 -31.19
CA PRO A 653 16.94 9.31 -32.40
C PRO A 653 15.71 8.45 -32.02
N PRO A 654 14.83 8.14 -32.95
CA PRO A 654 13.75 7.19 -32.71
C PRO A 654 14.31 5.82 -32.28
N PRO A 655 13.59 5.07 -31.42
CA PRO A 655 14.03 3.76 -30.98
C PRO A 655 14.22 2.79 -32.15
N ALA A 656 15.31 2.03 -32.15
CA ALA A 656 15.58 1.02 -33.17
C ALA A 656 14.49 -0.08 -33.12
N TYR A 657 14.30 -0.76 -34.26
CA TYR A 657 13.33 -1.85 -34.35
C TYR A 657 13.58 -2.92 -33.25
N ARG A 658 12.57 -3.23 -32.45
CA ARG A 658 12.59 -4.12 -31.28
C ARG A 658 13.31 -3.57 -30.02
N TYR A 659 13.75 -2.33 -30.01
CA TYR A 659 14.40 -1.67 -28.84
C TYR A 659 13.44 -0.67 -28.14
N THR A 660 12.13 -0.88 -28.25
CA THR A 660 11.11 -0.07 -27.58
C THR A 660 10.84 -0.60 -26.16
N GLN A 661 11.86 -0.63 -25.32
CA GLN A 661 11.74 -1.08 -23.93
C GLN A 661 12.10 0.07 -22.98
N GLY A 662 11.32 0.25 -21.96
CA GLY A 662 11.54 1.28 -20.95
C GLY A 662 10.40 2.29 -20.88
N GLU A 663 10.57 3.26 -20.02
CA GLU A 663 9.66 4.39 -19.86
C GLU A 663 10.17 5.57 -20.67
N SER A 664 9.32 6.10 -21.55
CA SER A 664 9.61 7.24 -22.41
C SER A 664 8.55 8.32 -22.23
N PHE A 665 8.88 9.54 -22.67
CA PHE A 665 7.90 10.60 -22.72
C PHE A 665 6.77 10.26 -23.68
N PRO A 666 5.50 10.53 -23.31
CA PRO A 666 4.42 10.44 -24.26
C PRO A 666 4.54 11.56 -25.29
N GLY A 667 4.23 11.28 -26.55
CA GLY A 667 4.39 12.26 -27.62
C GLY A 667 3.30 12.18 -28.70
N ARG A 668 3.22 13.25 -29.48
CA ARG A 668 2.33 13.39 -30.65
C ARG A 668 3.08 13.37 -31.98
N THR A 669 4.41 13.18 -31.95
CA THR A 669 5.30 13.22 -33.12
C THR A 669 5.60 11.83 -33.71
N GLY A 670 4.82 10.83 -33.37
CA GLY A 670 4.98 9.46 -33.81
C GLY A 670 6.15 8.75 -33.10
N LEU A 671 7.16 8.31 -33.85
CA LEU A 671 8.35 7.66 -33.28
C LEU A 671 9.44 8.63 -32.83
N LEU A 672 9.33 9.91 -33.19
CA LEU A 672 10.32 10.92 -32.86
C LEU A 672 10.11 11.42 -31.43
N PHE A 673 11.21 11.74 -30.73
CA PHE A 673 11.16 12.37 -29.44
C PHE A 673 10.36 13.69 -29.50
N ASP A 674 9.39 13.84 -28.60
CA ASP A 674 8.49 15.02 -28.54
C ASP A 674 8.88 15.92 -27.37
N ALA A 675 9.75 16.89 -27.63
CA ALA A 675 10.20 17.85 -26.62
C ALA A 675 9.04 18.71 -26.07
N LEU A 676 8.06 19.05 -26.93
CA LEU A 676 6.87 19.77 -26.49
C LEU A 676 5.97 18.89 -25.63
N GLY A 677 5.86 17.60 -25.95
CA GLY A 677 5.13 16.64 -25.12
C GLY A 677 5.76 16.45 -23.74
N ALA A 678 7.10 16.42 -23.63
CA ALA A 678 7.82 16.39 -22.37
C ALA A 678 7.54 17.66 -21.52
N ALA A 679 7.60 18.83 -22.15
CA ALA A 679 7.29 20.12 -21.52
C ALA A 679 5.83 20.23 -21.09
N GLU A 680 4.88 19.71 -21.89
CA GLU A 680 3.46 19.64 -21.52
C GLU A 680 3.25 18.83 -20.25
N GLY A 681 3.92 17.69 -20.12
CA GLY A 681 3.87 16.87 -18.92
C GLY A 681 4.37 17.63 -17.69
N SER A 682 5.50 18.30 -17.77
CA SER A 682 6.08 19.10 -16.69
C SER A 682 5.17 20.29 -16.30
N ALA A 683 4.76 21.09 -17.28
CA ALA A 683 3.88 22.24 -17.04
C ALA A 683 2.52 21.83 -16.46
N SER A 684 1.93 20.74 -16.97
CA SER A 684 0.67 20.20 -16.46
C SER A 684 0.75 19.78 -15.00
N LEU A 685 1.88 19.27 -14.54
CA LEU A 685 2.07 18.93 -13.14
C LEU A 685 1.95 20.18 -12.27
N SER A 686 2.70 21.23 -12.59
CA SER A 686 2.71 22.50 -11.82
C SER A 686 1.33 23.18 -11.82
N VAL A 687 0.69 23.29 -12.99
CA VAL A 687 -0.64 23.90 -13.11
C VAL A 687 -1.70 23.12 -12.32
N LYS A 688 -1.68 21.78 -12.36
CA LYS A 688 -2.62 20.93 -11.60
C LYS A 688 -2.40 20.99 -10.11
N GLN A 689 -1.16 21.20 -9.66
CA GLN A 689 -0.91 21.45 -8.23
C GLN A 689 -1.59 22.74 -7.78
N ILE A 690 -1.44 23.82 -8.53
CA ILE A 690 -2.03 25.13 -8.19
C ILE A 690 -3.56 25.05 -8.26
N LEU A 691 -4.11 24.51 -9.33
CA LEU A 691 -5.55 24.48 -9.61
C LEU A 691 -6.30 23.26 -9.04
N HIS A 692 -5.73 22.55 -8.06
CA HIS A 692 -6.45 21.45 -7.45
C HIS A 692 -7.67 21.94 -6.66
N PRO A 693 -8.88 21.35 -6.80
CA PRO A 693 -10.12 21.85 -6.15
C PRO A 693 -10.00 22.06 -4.65
N ALA A 694 -9.38 21.11 -3.93
CA ALA A 694 -9.20 21.21 -2.48
C ALA A 694 -8.28 22.39 -2.09
N ARG A 695 -7.20 22.63 -2.85
CA ARG A 695 -6.31 23.78 -2.61
C ARG A 695 -7.03 25.09 -2.91
N MET A 696 -7.70 25.20 -4.05
CA MET A 696 -8.48 26.39 -4.38
C MET A 696 -9.58 26.68 -3.36
N GLY A 697 -10.24 25.62 -2.85
CA GLY A 697 -11.23 25.77 -1.77
C GLY A 697 -10.62 26.32 -0.49
N ARG A 698 -9.40 25.88 -0.12
CA ARG A 698 -8.68 26.44 1.05
C ARG A 698 -8.24 27.89 0.83
N LEU A 699 -7.78 28.23 -0.37
CA LEU A 699 -7.43 29.63 -0.69
C LEU A 699 -8.65 30.56 -0.55
N VAL A 700 -9.83 30.16 -0.99
CA VAL A 700 -11.07 30.90 -0.74
C VAL A 700 -11.36 31.04 0.76
N ALA A 701 -11.23 29.92 1.50
CA ALA A 701 -11.52 29.92 2.94
C ALA A 701 -10.51 30.75 3.72
N TYR A 702 -9.21 30.49 3.55
CA TYR A 702 -8.14 31.10 4.35
C TYR A 702 -7.91 32.56 3.97
N GLY A 703 -8.00 32.94 2.69
CA GLY A 703 -7.94 34.35 2.27
C GLY A 703 -9.05 35.21 2.90
N SER A 704 -10.18 34.60 3.26
CA SER A 704 -11.25 35.31 3.98
C SER A 704 -10.99 35.48 5.49
N MET A 705 -9.99 34.78 6.05
CA MET A 705 -9.70 34.77 7.49
C MET A 705 -8.58 35.74 7.90
N GLY A 706 -7.79 36.25 6.95
CA GLY A 706 -6.66 37.16 7.25
C GLY A 706 -5.93 37.59 5.99
N ASP A 707 -4.72 38.15 6.13
CA ASP A 707 -3.86 38.54 5.02
C ASP A 707 -3.10 37.33 4.42
N TYR A 708 -3.84 36.30 4.09
CA TYR A 708 -3.32 35.11 3.38
C TYR A 708 -3.59 35.25 1.89
N PRO A 709 -2.76 34.61 1.02
CA PRO A 709 -3.06 34.55 -0.40
C PRO A 709 -4.47 33.97 -0.64
N ASP A 710 -5.29 34.71 -1.36
CA ASP A 710 -6.61 34.24 -1.77
C ASP A 710 -6.57 33.62 -3.17
N LEU A 711 -7.68 33.04 -3.59
CA LEU A 711 -7.77 32.39 -4.89
C LEU A 711 -7.58 33.38 -6.05
N GLU A 712 -8.06 34.63 -5.90
CA GLU A 712 -7.94 35.64 -6.94
C GLU A 712 -6.48 36.04 -7.13
N GLU A 713 -5.73 36.26 -6.04
CA GLU A 713 -4.29 36.56 -6.06
C GLU A 713 -3.51 35.44 -6.78
N VAL A 714 -3.79 34.18 -6.42
CA VAL A 714 -3.10 33.02 -6.99
C VAL A 714 -3.38 32.85 -8.49
N ILE A 715 -4.63 33.00 -8.93
CA ILE A 715 -5.00 32.88 -10.36
C ILE A 715 -4.43 34.07 -11.15
N ASP A 716 -4.50 35.29 -10.60
CA ASP A 716 -3.95 36.49 -11.27
C ASP A 716 -2.44 36.35 -11.45
N ARG A 717 -1.73 35.81 -10.45
CA ARG A 717 -0.29 35.55 -10.55
C ARG A 717 0.05 34.45 -11.56
N LEU A 718 -0.73 33.36 -11.59
CA LEU A 718 -0.58 32.29 -12.59
C LEU A 718 -0.76 32.85 -14.02
N LEU A 719 -1.77 33.70 -14.24
CA LEU A 719 -2.01 34.33 -15.55
C LEU A 719 -0.91 35.34 -15.90
N GLU A 720 -0.34 36.04 -14.93
CA GLU A 720 0.76 36.96 -15.15
C GLU A 720 2.00 36.26 -15.69
N VAL A 721 2.42 35.14 -15.08
CA VAL A 721 3.63 34.40 -15.50
C VAL A 721 3.41 33.55 -16.77
N THR A 722 2.18 33.33 -17.20
CA THR A 722 1.88 32.51 -18.39
C THR A 722 1.34 33.36 -19.54
N TRP A 723 0.26 34.08 -19.36
CA TRP A 723 -0.41 34.84 -20.43
C TRP A 723 0.14 36.23 -20.64
N ASN A 724 0.67 36.84 -19.60
CA ASN A 724 1.26 38.18 -19.66
C ASN A 724 2.80 38.15 -19.67
N ALA A 725 3.40 36.96 -19.72
CA ALA A 725 4.85 36.78 -19.85
C ALA A 725 5.39 37.43 -21.13
N ASP A 726 6.64 37.87 -21.09
CA ASP A 726 7.34 38.40 -22.24
C ASP A 726 7.48 37.33 -23.35
N SER A 727 7.27 37.74 -24.60
CA SER A 727 7.39 36.83 -25.75
C SER A 727 8.88 36.55 -26.02
N PRO A 728 9.33 35.29 -26.07
CA PRO A 728 10.70 34.97 -26.42
C PRO A 728 10.99 35.23 -27.92
N ASP A 729 12.23 35.48 -28.24
CA ASP A 729 12.68 35.70 -29.62
C ASP A 729 12.88 34.36 -30.38
N ASP A 730 13.12 33.26 -29.69
CA ASP A 730 13.31 31.92 -30.25
C ASP A 730 12.00 31.24 -30.56
N ASP A 731 11.85 30.70 -31.78
CA ASP A 731 10.61 30.06 -32.24
C ASP A 731 10.26 28.80 -31.43
N TYR A 732 11.23 28.01 -30.95
CA TYR A 732 10.99 26.83 -30.11
C TYR A 732 10.49 27.27 -28.73
N GLN A 733 11.11 28.27 -28.14
CA GLN A 733 10.68 28.83 -26.86
C GLN A 733 9.29 29.47 -27.00
N MET A 734 8.96 30.10 -28.13
CA MET A 734 7.62 30.59 -28.40
C MET A 734 6.56 29.46 -28.39
N GLN A 735 6.89 28.27 -28.94
CA GLN A 735 5.98 27.13 -28.86
C GLN A 735 5.82 26.63 -27.41
N LEU A 736 6.86 26.67 -26.58
CA LEU A 736 6.77 26.35 -25.15
C LEU A 736 5.86 27.33 -24.41
N LEU A 737 5.96 28.64 -24.68
CA LEU A 737 5.05 29.65 -24.12
C LEU A 737 3.59 29.38 -24.52
N HIS A 738 3.33 29.12 -25.80
CA HIS A 738 2.00 28.77 -26.28
C HIS A 738 1.44 27.51 -25.59
N LEU A 739 2.32 26.53 -25.35
CA LEU A 739 1.97 25.28 -24.65
C LEU A 739 1.54 25.57 -23.21
N VAL A 740 2.33 26.34 -22.44
CA VAL A 740 2.03 26.70 -21.05
C VAL A 740 0.73 27.49 -20.96
N GLN A 741 0.52 28.45 -21.88
CA GLN A 741 -0.71 29.21 -21.97
C GLN A 741 -1.93 28.30 -22.20
N ARG A 742 -1.78 27.30 -23.06
CA ARG A 742 -2.86 26.35 -23.36
C ARG A 742 -3.15 25.46 -22.17
N VAL A 743 -2.12 24.84 -21.57
CA VAL A 743 -2.24 23.99 -20.37
C VAL A 743 -2.96 24.72 -19.24
N THR A 744 -2.60 26.00 -19.00
CA THR A 744 -3.22 26.82 -17.95
C THR A 744 -4.71 27.03 -18.20
N VAL A 745 -5.10 27.46 -19.41
CA VAL A 745 -6.51 27.73 -19.74
C VAL A 745 -7.33 26.44 -19.74
N ASP A 746 -6.77 25.36 -20.29
CA ASP A 746 -7.44 24.07 -20.34
C ASP A 746 -7.75 23.55 -18.95
N GLU A 747 -6.77 23.62 -18.03
CA GLU A 747 -6.97 23.18 -16.64
C GLU A 747 -7.96 24.10 -15.90
N MET A 748 -7.92 25.42 -16.10
CA MET A 748 -8.91 26.33 -15.55
C MET A 748 -10.32 25.98 -15.99
N MET A 749 -10.55 25.65 -17.29
CA MET A 749 -11.85 25.23 -17.78
C MET A 749 -12.28 23.88 -17.21
N VAL A 750 -11.35 22.93 -17.05
CA VAL A 750 -11.59 21.63 -16.41
C VAL A 750 -12.08 21.84 -14.98
N GLN A 751 -11.36 22.64 -14.20
CA GLN A 751 -11.69 22.85 -12.79
C GLN A 751 -12.96 23.72 -12.59
N ALA A 752 -13.24 24.66 -13.47
CA ALA A 752 -14.48 25.41 -13.45
C ALA A 752 -15.71 24.52 -13.78
N SER A 753 -15.50 23.39 -14.46
CA SER A 753 -16.55 22.39 -14.76
C SER A 753 -16.61 21.25 -13.76
N SER A 754 -15.61 21.09 -12.88
CA SER A 754 -15.47 19.97 -11.95
C SER A 754 -16.58 19.97 -10.89
N GLU A 755 -17.12 18.81 -10.56
CA GLU A 755 -18.05 18.64 -9.43
C GLU A 755 -17.35 18.85 -8.08
N ASP A 756 -16.03 18.63 -8.01
CA ASP A 756 -15.22 18.80 -6.79
C ASP A 756 -14.94 20.27 -6.47
N SER A 757 -15.12 21.20 -7.41
CA SER A 757 -14.92 22.63 -7.20
C SER A 757 -16.15 23.31 -6.59
N SER A 758 -15.92 24.13 -5.55
CA SER A 758 -17.01 24.91 -4.92
C SER A 758 -17.58 25.99 -5.88
N GLY A 759 -18.74 26.53 -5.54
CA GLY A 759 -19.36 27.59 -6.34
C GLY A 759 -18.50 28.84 -6.47
N GLU A 760 -17.81 29.22 -5.40
CA GLU A 760 -16.90 30.36 -5.32
C GLU A 760 -15.66 30.15 -6.20
N VAL A 761 -15.07 28.94 -6.13
CA VAL A 761 -13.95 28.56 -7.02
C VAL A 761 -14.36 28.66 -8.48
N LYS A 762 -15.51 28.12 -8.84
CA LYS A 762 -16.05 28.20 -10.21
C LYS A 762 -16.27 29.64 -10.64
N ALA A 763 -16.78 30.49 -9.77
CA ALA A 763 -17.04 31.89 -10.07
C ALA A 763 -15.74 32.66 -10.38
N VAL A 764 -14.71 32.47 -9.59
CA VAL A 764 -13.39 33.11 -9.81
C VAL A 764 -12.78 32.64 -11.13
N LEU A 765 -12.75 31.33 -11.36
CA LEU A 765 -12.18 30.77 -12.61
C LEU A 765 -12.94 31.24 -13.85
N PHE A 766 -14.28 31.27 -13.77
CA PHE A 766 -15.12 31.75 -14.87
C PHE A 766 -14.87 33.24 -15.18
N ASP A 767 -14.80 34.08 -14.15
CA ASP A 767 -14.51 35.51 -14.28
C ASP A 767 -13.14 35.76 -14.92
N ARG A 768 -12.10 35.05 -14.46
CA ARG A 768 -10.73 35.22 -14.99
C ARG A 768 -10.62 34.73 -16.44
N LEU A 769 -11.27 33.62 -16.79
CA LEU A 769 -11.34 33.13 -18.18
C LEU A 769 -12.11 34.11 -19.08
N ASP A 770 -13.20 34.71 -18.58
CA ASP A 770 -13.96 35.73 -19.32
C ASP A 770 -13.13 36.98 -19.58
N LYS A 771 -12.43 37.48 -18.55
CA LYS A 771 -11.51 38.63 -18.66
C LYS A 771 -10.39 38.37 -19.66
N LEU A 772 -9.76 37.20 -19.59
CA LEU A 772 -8.70 36.79 -20.53
C LEU A 772 -9.20 36.75 -21.98
N ALA A 773 -10.35 36.10 -22.24
CA ALA A 773 -10.92 36.03 -23.60
C ALA A 773 -11.27 37.44 -24.13
N ASN A 774 -11.80 38.34 -23.30
CA ASN A 774 -12.06 39.73 -23.64
C ASN A 774 -10.78 40.53 -23.92
N GLN A 775 -9.71 40.32 -23.15
CA GLN A 775 -8.41 40.97 -23.35
C GLN A 775 -7.83 40.58 -24.73
N ILE A 776 -7.81 39.26 -25.04
CA ILE A 776 -7.35 38.76 -26.33
C ILE A 776 -8.14 39.33 -27.49
N GLN A 777 -9.49 39.39 -27.40
CA GLN A 777 -10.36 39.89 -28.47
C GLN A 777 -10.20 41.41 -28.70
N ARG A 778 -9.86 42.18 -27.68
CA ARG A 778 -9.59 43.61 -27.80
C ARG A 778 -8.21 43.93 -28.35
N GLY A 779 -7.28 42.98 -28.30
CA GLY A 779 -5.96 43.09 -28.89
C GLY A 779 -6.00 43.18 -30.42
N ARG A 780 -5.36 44.21 -31.03
CA ARG A 780 -5.42 44.43 -32.49
C ARG A 780 -4.68 43.41 -33.33
N ASN A 781 -3.76 42.64 -32.72
CA ASN A 781 -2.85 41.70 -33.39
C ASN A 781 -2.78 40.33 -32.71
N ALA A 782 -3.95 39.78 -32.31
CA ALA A 782 -3.97 38.46 -31.66
C ALA A 782 -3.44 37.38 -32.66
N SER A 783 -2.50 36.56 -32.18
CA SER A 783 -1.98 35.42 -32.96
C SER A 783 -3.08 34.37 -33.22
N ALA A 784 -2.83 33.44 -34.16
CA ALA A 784 -3.73 32.30 -34.39
C ALA A 784 -3.93 31.48 -33.10
N HIS A 785 -2.87 31.27 -32.31
CA HIS A 785 -2.94 30.62 -31.00
C HIS A 785 -3.90 31.35 -30.05
N GLN A 786 -3.67 32.66 -29.82
CA GLN A 786 -4.48 33.48 -28.93
C GLN A 786 -5.95 33.52 -29.38
N SER A 787 -6.20 33.71 -30.67
CA SER A 787 -7.54 33.72 -31.23
C SER A 787 -8.30 32.41 -31.02
N THR A 788 -7.59 31.28 -31.18
CA THR A 788 -8.17 29.95 -30.97
C THR A 788 -8.52 29.74 -29.50
N VAL A 789 -7.62 30.08 -28.56
CA VAL A 789 -7.86 29.96 -27.11
C VAL A 789 -9.06 30.81 -26.68
N ALA A 790 -9.14 32.06 -27.13
CA ALA A 790 -10.31 32.91 -26.84
C ALA A 790 -11.63 32.33 -27.39
N ALA A 791 -11.60 31.74 -28.57
CA ALA A 791 -12.77 31.06 -29.15
C ALA A 791 -13.15 29.80 -28.35
N ASP A 792 -12.18 29.05 -27.87
CA ASP A 792 -12.42 27.84 -27.05
C ASP A 792 -13.01 28.20 -25.68
N ILE A 793 -12.53 29.24 -25.02
CA ILE A 793 -13.11 29.76 -23.77
C ILE A 793 -14.58 30.16 -24.02
N ARG A 794 -14.90 30.91 -25.11
CA ARG A 794 -16.28 31.31 -25.43
C ARG A 794 -17.17 30.13 -25.71
N ARG A 795 -16.67 29.13 -26.42
CA ARG A 795 -17.42 27.90 -26.71
C ARG A 795 -17.71 27.12 -25.45
N TRP A 796 -16.72 27.01 -24.57
CA TRP A 796 -16.88 26.38 -23.26
C TRP A 796 -17.88 27.12 -22.37
N GLN A 797 -17.85 28.44 -22.31
CA GLN A 797 -18.80 29.25 -21.53
C GLN A 797 -20.26 29.04 -21.98
N GLN A 798 -20.50 28.76 -23.29
CA GLN A 798 -21.83 28.47 -23.82
C GLN A 798 -22.32 27.05 -23.45
N ARG A 799 -21.40 26.10 -23.26
CA ARG A 799 -21.69 24.69 -22.94
C ARG A 799 -20.60 24.10 -22.03
N PRO A 800 -20.52 24.54 -20.78
CA PRO A 800 -19.43 24.16 -19.91
C PRO A 800 -19.32 22.63 -19.70
N ASP A 801 -20.44 21.93 -19.63
CA ASP A 801 -20.47 20.48 -19.37
C ASP A 801 -20.07 19.64 -20.59
N ASN A 802 -20.01 20.20 -21.79
CA ASN A 802 -19.82 19.47 -23.06
C ASN A 802 -18.52 19.88 -23.81
N SER A 803 -17.78 20.83 -23.32
CA SER A 803 -16.63 21.41 -24.04
C SER A 803 -15.32 21.35 -23.27
N VAL A 804 -15.21 20.43 -22.32
CA VAL A 804 -14.01 20.23 -21.50
C VAL A 804 -12.88 19.75 -22.41
N PRO A 805 -11.66 20.32 -22.30
CA PRO A 805 -10.50 19.89 -23.05
C PRO A 805 -10.19 18.41 -22.85
N GLY A 806 -9.58 17.79 -23.85
CA GLY A 806 -9.08 16.42 -23.71
C GLY A 806 -8.01 16.32 -22.62
N PRO A 807 -7.81 15.12 -22.06
CA PRO A 807 -6.79 14.93 -21.02
C PRO A 807 -5.39 15.27 -21.55
N ALA A 808 -4.61 15.96 -20.74
CA ALA A 808 -3.19 16.18 -21.00
C ALA A 808 -2.42 14.85 -21.14
N LEU A 809 -1.27 14.88 -21.80
CA LEU A 809 -0.38 13.72 -21.87
C LEU A 809 -0.02 13.26 -20.45
N ARG A 810 -0.22 11.97 -20.19
CA ARG A 810 0.15 11.38 -18.91
C ARG A 810 1.60 10.95 -18.95
N LEU A 811 2.39 11.49 -18.04
CA LEU A 811 3.72 10.97 -17.81
C LEU A 811 3.66 9.50 -17.36
N PRO A 812 4.67 8.69 -17.68
CA PRO A 812 4.77 7.36 -17.09
C PRO A 812 4.83 7.48 -15.56
N PRO A 813 4.33 6.48 -14.84
CA PRO A 813 4.32 6.51 -13.39
C PRO A 813 5.77 6.70 -12.92
N GLY A 814 5.99 7.85 -12.28
CA GLY A 814 7.31 8.28 -11.82
C GLY A 814 7.60 7.90 -10.37
N ASP A 815 6.68 7.20 -9.74
CA ASP A 815 6.77 6.93 -8.31
C ASP A 815 8.04 6.17 -7.97
N PRO A 816 8.87 6.69 -7.08
CA PRO A 816 10.10 6.02 -6.67
C PRO A 816 9.87 4.86 -5.68
N ILE A 817 8.64 4.41 -5.53
CA ILE A 817 8.26 3.33 -4.59
C ILE A 817 8.76 1.98 -5.07
#